data_666f51a8a50b5008dba7d14a331e7557
#
_entry.id   666f51a8a50b5008dba7d14a331e7557
#
_cell.length_a   1.000
_cell.length_b   1.000
_cell.length_c   1.000
_cell.angle_alpha   90.00
_cell.angle_beta   90.00
_cell.angle_gamma   90.00
#
_symmetry.space_group_name_H-M   'P 1'
#
loop_
_entity.id
_entity.type
_entity.pdbx_description
1 polymer ?
#
loop_
_entity_poly.entity_id
_entity_poly.type
_entity_poly.pdbx_seq_one_letter_code
_entity_poly.pdbx_strand_id
1 'polypeptide(L)'
;MLPGGGPGLLLLRPLGGTDEEIAGVLPAVEPVESATFAPPDAADLGDAASARLLRSALRLGFRSSGGPLRSLAGLAVTPRSYQLVPLLMALRMDTVRLLIADGVGIGKTVEAGLVLAELLAQGSASRFTVLCSPSLAQQWRAELAEKFALDATLVLASTAGRLERDLPPGESLFEHHPYTIVSTDFIKAARRRDEFLRACPELVVVDEAHTCVAADDAGRAGQAAQQRQALLTGLAADANRHLLLLTATPHSGKSAAFRALLALLDPALADLPEDLAGPARRRDRERVARHLVQRQRADIRAYLDETTSFPDRLTAEESYQLSPTYRALVDEVLAYARESVRDPGGGRVAQRVRWWSVLALLRALASSPAAAGATLRNRSGVAEADSVAEADAIGEAGVLDLTDAASLDGADTSPGAQLDPNRRRLLAMAATADTLKGKADAKLTKGVEIIRELVAGGDAVVVFCRYIATATYLADALRREAQSAAGGALHGVEIATVTGEMPPDDRAQQVADLARNTAGTTRRVLVATDCLSEGINLHPYFTAVVHYDLSWNPTRHEQREGRVDRFGQTAPVVRAVTYFGADNPIDSLVLGVLLRRHEAIRQDTGVSVPVPTDSDTVLSAVLEGLLAAPTTPDQLELDGIGESARADLLARWQSAAEREKRSRTLYAQEQIRPEEVGREVTAIRASLGGPAEVEEFIRTALAALRAPTVLRPAGAGDAGIYQAPAAGLPSALRDQLGVGDELRLARTLPAPAGVAVLTRTDETVATLARYVLDTALDPVGVDEADRPARRCGVMVTDAVDRRTVLLLVRYRLHLALPGRDGPRPQVAEEARIIGFTGTPTDPTWLDDEQVAAALAARPVANYPRDLAVADLRRLTARVDTLTGHLDEVGDRLAAELLASHRRVREAAGSTGNLIRRGLTVTAQRPADVLGVYLHLPRPAVRP
;
A
#
# COMPACT_ATOMS: atom_id res chain seq x y z
N MET A 1 23.55 1.14 -27.30
CA MET A 1 22.64 1.99 -28.08
C MET A 1 21.24 1.47 -27.93
N LEU A 2 20.30 2.35 -27.66
CA LEU A 2 18.87 2.00 -27.60
C LEU A 2 18.20 2.45 -28.91
N PRO A 3 17.28 1.66 -29.48
CA PRO A 3 16.50 2.09 -30.63
C PRO A 3 15.50 3.17 -30.19
N GLY A 4 15.34 4.26 -30.97
CA GLY A 4 14.32 5.31 -30.71
C GLY A 4 14.83 6.75 -30.84
N GLY A 5 16.11 6.95 -31.13
CA GLY A 5 16.62 8.27 -31.49
C GLY A 5 16.08 8.73 -32.85
N GLY A 6 15.77 10.01 -32.99
CA GLY A 6 15.47 10.62 -34.30
C GLY A 6 16.68 10.58 -35.23
N PRO A 7 16.54 10.98 -36.50
CA PRO A 7 17.65 11.00 -37.45
C PRO A 7 18.79 11.86 -36.90
N GLY A 8 19.94 11.21 -36.61
CA GLY A 8 21.13 11.86 -36.03
C GLY A 8 21.26 11.87 -34.53
N LEU A 9 20.30 11.34 -33.76
CA LEU A 9 20.37 11.22 -32.30
C LEU A 9 20.49 9.75 -31.89
N LEU A 10 21.55 9.40 -31.16
CA LEU A 10 21.70 8.08 -30.55
C LEU A 10 21.34 8.16 -29.06
N LEU A 11 20.50 7.23 -28.61
CA LEU A 11 20.22 7.04 -27.21
C LEU A 11 21.22 6.04 -26.63
N LEU A 12 22.00 6.46 -25.66
CA LEU A 12 23.01 5.67 -24.97
C LEU A 12 22.61 5.50 -23.49
N ARG A 13 22.81 4.29 -22.97
CA ARG A 13 22.64 3.99 -21.55
C ARG A 13 23.99 3.45 -21.03
N PRO A 14 24.48 3.89 -19.84
CA PRO A 14 25.65 3.29 -19.22
C PRO A 14 25.45 1.79 -19.01
N LEU A 15 26.52 1.03 -19.07
CA LEU A 15 26.48 -0.39 -18.74
C LEU A 15 26.10 -0.56 -17.26
N GLY A 16 25.03 -1.29 -17.00
CA GLY A 16 24.46 -1.40 -15.65
C GLY A 16 23.66 -0.17 -15.21
N GLY A 17 23.55 0.87 -16.03
CA GLY A 17 22.72 2.05 -15.77
C GLY A 17 21.22 1.79 -15.92
N THR A 18 20.41 2.70 -15.38
CA THR A 18 18.94 2.69 -15.44
C THR A 18 18.44 3.38 -16.70
N ASP A 19 17.14 3.24 -16.98
CA ASP A 19 16.49 3.97 -18.07
C ASP A 19 16.47 5.50 -17.82
N GLU A 20 16.64 5.94 -16.58
CA GLU A 20 16.80 7.34 -16.19
C GLU A 20 18.18 7.93 -16.56
N GLU A 21 19.19 7.07 -16.74
CA GLU A 21 20.55 7.43 -17.15
C GLU A 21 20.73 7.41 -18.69
N ILE A 22 19.64 7.29 -19.43
CA ILE A 22 19.67 7.33 -20.89
C ILE A 22 20.00 8.75 -21.34
N ALA A 23 21.15 8.90 -22.06
CA ALA A 23 21.57 10.16 -22.64
C ALA A 23 21.38 10.14 -24.17
N GLY A 24 20.93 11.28 -24.70
CA GLY A 24 20.90 11.51 -26.14
C GLY A 24 22.25 12.05 -26.61
N VAL A 25 22.93 11.35 -27.52
CA VAL A 25 24.22 11.76 -28.10
C VAL A 25 24.04 12.06 -29.58
N LEU A 26 24.59 13.18 -30.02
CA LEU A 26 24.62 13.57 -31.43
C LEU A 26 25.97 13.16 -32.02
N PRO A 27 26.06 12.09 -32.87
CA PRO A 27 27.34 11.59 -33.40
C PRO A 27 28.09 12.59 -34.26
N ALA A 28 27.40 13.63 -34.75
CA ALA A 28 28.05 14.73 -35.48
C ALA A 28 28.86 15.66 -34.58
N VAL A 29 28.59 15.67 -33.27
CA VAL A 29 29.28 16.52 -32.28
C VAL A 29 30.17 15.68 -31.36
N GLU A 30 29.66 14.52 -30.96
CA GLU A 30 30.36 13.56 -30.09
C GLU A 30 30.56 12.24 -30.86
N PRO A 31 31.79 11.89 -31.29
CA PRO A 31 32.01 10.66 -32.04
C PRO A 31 31.65 9.43 -31.18
N VAL A 32 30.79 8.55 -31.73
CA VAL A 32 30.38 7.30 -31.09
C VAL A 32 30.97 6.15 -31.87
N GLU A 33 31.79 5.34 -31.20
CA GLU A 33 32.41 4.16 -31.79
C GLU A 33 31.76 2.89 -31.26
N SER A 34 31.76 1.83 -32.06
CA SER A 34 31.32 0.50 -31.62
C SER A 34 32.33 -0.06 -30.64
N ALA A 35 31.93 -0.22 -29.38
CA ALA A 35 32.76 -0.86 -28.37
C ALA A 35 32.54 -2.37 -28.36
N THR A 36 33.60 -3.14 -28.35
CA THR A 36 33.59 -4.57 -28.02
C THR A 36 34.18 -4.74 -26.63
N PHE A 37 33.57 -5.63 -25.84
CA PHE A 37 34.19 -5.97 -24.56
C PHE A 37 35.52 -6.66 -24.80
N ALA A 38 36.56 -6.14 -24.22
CA ALA A 38 37.85 -6.81 -24.18
C ALA A 38 37.69 -8.17 -23.50
N PRO A 39 38.31 -9.23 -24.03
CA PRO A 39 38.28 -10.53 -23.36
C PRO A 39 38.88 -10.39 -21.96
N PRO A 40 38.49 -11.27 -21.01
CA PRO A 40 39.03 -11.25 -19.66
C PRO A 40 40.56 -11.40 -19.67
N ASP A 41 41.29 -10.55 -18.90
CA ASP A 41 42.74 -10.67 -18.81
C ASP A 41 43.13 -11.87 -17.92
N ALA A 42 43.81 -12.83 -18.53
CA ALA A 42 44.29 -14.02 -17.85
C ALA A 42 45.30 -13.75 -16.71
N ALA A 43 45.96 -12.57 -16.70
CA ALA A 43 46.87 -12.19 -15.65
C ALA A 43 46.20 -11.57 -14.43
N ASP A 44 44.94 -11.09 -14.55
CA ASP A 44 44.11 -10.50 -13.50
C ASP A 44 43.29 -11.58 -12.80
N LEU A 45 43.95 -12.33 -11.91
CA LEU A 45 43.35 -13.47 -11.24
C LEU A 45 42.56 -13.08 -9.99
N GLY A 46 41.30 -13.53 -9.93
CA GLY A 46 40.46 -13.43 -8.78
C GLY A 46 40.48 -14.67 -7.89
N ASP A 47 39.81 -14.55 -6.78
CA ASP A 47 39.61 -15.66 -5.84
C ASP A 47 38.44 -16.57 -6.25
N ALA A 48 38.18 -17.60 -5.45
CA ALA A 48 37.11 -18.55 -5.68
C ALA A 48 35.68 -17.93 -5.59
N ALA A 49 35.54 -16.75 -5.00
CA ALA A 49 34.25 -16.05 -4.87
C ALA A 49 33.93 -15.16 -6.09
N SER A 50 34.94 -14.80 -6.89
CA SER A 50 34.79 -13.82 -7.98
C SER A 50 33.70 -14.16 -8.98
N ALA A 51 33.57 -15.42 -9.40
CA ALA A 51 32.50 -15.86 -10.34
C ALA A 51 31.10 -15.62 -9.76
N ARG A 52 30.91 -15.97 -8.49
CA ARG A 52 29.62 -15.77 -7.80
C ARG A 52 29.32 -14.30 -7.56
N LEU A 53 30.32 -13.54 -7.13
CA LEU A 53 30.15 -12.09 -6.89
C LEU A 53 29.79 -11.34 -8.16
N LEU A 54 30.49 -11.58 -9.27
CA LEU A 54 30.17 -10.93 -10.54
C LEU A 54 28.81 -11.34 -11.08
N ARG A 55 28.46 -12.63 -11.03
CA ARG A 55 27.13 -13.08 -11.42
C ARG A 55 26.04 -12.42 -10.59
N SER A 56 26.20 -12.36 -9.26
CA SER A 56 25.23 -11.73 -8.38
C SER A 56 25.15 -10.21 -8.61
N ALA A 57 26.29 -9.54 -8.78
CA ALA A 57 26.34 -8.12 -9.11
C ALA A 57 25.59 -7.80 -10.41
N LEU A 58 25.81 -8.56 -11.48
CA LEU A 58 25.08 -8.43 -12.73
C LEU A 58 23.58 -8.62 -12.55
N ARG A 59 23.14 -9.68 -11.84
CA ARG A 59 21.72 -9.96 -11.60
C ARG A 59 21.06 -8.90 -10.75
N LEU A 60 21.76 -8.32 -9.78
CA LEU A 60 21.25 -7.24 -8.92
C LEU A 60 21.27 -5.89 -9.62
N GLY A 61 22.19 -5.66 -10.55
CA GLY A 61 22.24 -4.48 -11.40
C GLY A 61 21.10 -4.38 -12.43
N PHE A 62 20.42 -5.48 -12.74
CA PHE A 62 19.30 -5.45 -13.68
C PHE A 62 18.02 -4.92 -13.00
N ARG A 63 17.72 -3.64 -13.14
CA ARG A 63 16.53 -3.02 -12.55
C ARG A 63 15.24 -3.32 -13.29
N SER A 64 15.29 -3.67 -14.57
CA SER A 64 14.14 -4.13 -15.32
C SER A 64 14.30 -5.57 -15.77
N SER A 65 13.33 -6.43 -15.49
CA SER A 65 13.33 -7.78 -16.03
C SER A 65 12.91 -7.76 -17.49
N GLY A 66 13.46 -8.67 -18.30
CA GLY A 66 12.94 -8.91 -19.66
C GLY A 66 11.60 -9.64 -19.65
N GLY A 67 11.12 -10.07 -18.51
CA GLY A 67 9.88 -10.83 -18.34
C GLY A 67 8.63 -10.06 -18.71
N PRO A 68 7.48 -10.75 -18.78
CA PRO A 68 6.19 -10.16 -19.14
C PRO A 68 5.71 -9.14 -18.08
N LEU A 69 6.28 -9.17 -16.88
CA LEU A 69 6.07 -8.21 -15.80
C LEU A 69 7.43 -7.59 -15.45
N ARG A 70 7.71 -6.46 -16.07
CA ARG A 70 9.04 -5.82 -16.01
C ARG A 70 9.32 -5.16 -14.66
N SER A 71 8.29 -4.59 -14.03
CA SER A 71 8.41 -3.94 -12.74
C SER A 71 8.88 -4.87 -11.61
N LEU A 72 8.71 -6.20 -11.77
CA LEU A 72 9.03 -7.16 -10.71
C LEU A 72 10.49 -7.08 -10.22
N ALA A 73 11.41 -6.67 -11.09
CA ALA A 73 12.82 -6.49 -10.74
C ALA A 73 13.02 -5.34 -9.72
N GLY A 74 12.17 -4.32 -9.78
CA GLY A 74 12.20 -3.13 -8.92
C GLY A 74 11.28 -3.21 -7.69
N LEU A 75 10.57 -4.31 -7.44
CA LEU A 75 9.65 -4.44 -6.31
C LEU A 75 10.35 -4.95 -5.06
N ALA A 76 10.23 -4.23 -3.94
CA ALA A 76 10.59 -4.72 -2.62
C ALA A 76 9.51 -5.64 -2.01
N VAL A 77 8.26 -5.51 -2.48
CA VAL A 77 7.14 -6.36 -2.04
C VAL A 77 7.00 -7.62 -2.89
N THR A 78 6.61 -8.73 -2.26
CA THR A 78 6.19 -9.94 -2.97
C THR A 78 4.69 -9.87 -3.25
N PRO A 79 4.25 -9.61 -4.51
CA PRO A 79 2.83 -9.62 -4.82
C PRO A 79 2.27 -11.03 -4.65
N ARG A 80 1.08 -11.11 -4.12
CA ARG A 80 0.30 -12.35 -4.03
C ARG A 80 -0.48 -12.58 -5.31
N SER A 81 -0.82 -13.83 -5.60
CA SER A 81 -1.52 -14.19 -6.84
C SER A 81 -2.79 -13.37 -7.06
N TYR A 82 -3.57 -13.14 -6.01
CA TYR A 82 -4.78 -12.31 -6.10
C TYR A 82 -4.49 -10.83 -6.39
N GLN A 83 -3.38 -10.27 -5.89
CA GLN A 83 -3.00 -8.86 -6.15
C GLN A 83 -2.56 -8.61 -7.60
N LEU A 84 -2.27 -9.67 -8.34
CA LEU A 84 -1.94 -9.58 -9.76
C LEU A 84 -3.17 -9.41 -10.65
N VAL A 85 -4.38 -9.68 -10.16
CA VAL A 85 -5.61 -9.61 -10.96
C VAL A 85 -5.84 -8.22 -11.56
N PRO A 86 -5.79 -7.11 -10.80
CA PRO A 86 -5.91 -5.77 -11.39
C PRO A 86 -4.82 -5.46 -12.42
N LEU A 87 -3.59 -5.90 -12.16
CA LEU A 87 -2.48 -5.77 -13.11
C LEU A 87 -2.75 -6.51 -14.43
N LEU A 88 -3.25 -7.75 -14.35
CA LEU A 88 -3.59 -8.54 -15.52
C LEU A 88 -4.74 -7.91 -16.33
N MET A 89 -5.72 -7.34 -15.65
CA MET A 89 -6.79 -6.59 -16.31
C MET A 89 -6.24 -5.33 -17.00
N ALA A 90 -5.36 -4.58 -16.32
CA ALA A 90 -4.71 -3.41 -16.90
C ALA A 90 -3.93 -3.75 -18.17
N LEU A 91 -3.19 -4.86 -18.17
CA LEU A 91 -2.40 -5.31 -19.33
C LEU A 91 -3.24 -5.74 -20.55
N ARG A 92 -4.57 -5.89 -20.40
CA ARG A 92 -5.50 -6.15 -21.54
C ARG A 92 -5.93 -4.87 -22.24
N MET A 93 -5.76 -3.72 -21.58
CA MET A 93 -6.28 -2.44 -22.03
C MET A 93 -5.19 -1.66 -22.75
N ASP A 94 -5.49 -1.04 -23.90
CA ASP A 94 -4.57 -0.10 -24.53
C ASP A 94 -4.44 1.19 -23.70
N THR A 95 -5.57 1.68 -23.15
CA THR A 95 -5.64 2.71 -22.13
C THR A 95 -6.28 2.12 -20.87
N VAL A 96 -5.57 2.12 -19.76
CA VAL A 96 -6.07 1.51 -18.51
C VAL A 96 -7.16 2.38 -17.92
N ARG A 97 -8.36 1.82 -17.78
CA ARG A 97 -9.54 2.45 -17.19
C ARG A 97 -10.16 1.44 -16.21
N LEU A 98 -9.75 1.48 -14.94
CA LEU A 98 -10.06 0.42 -13.99
C LEU A 98 -10.52 0.97 -12.65
N LEU A 99 -11.60 0.40 -12.09
CA LEU A 99 -12.05 0.59 -10.72
C LEU A 99 -11.65 -0.63 -9.88
N ILE A 100 -10.79 -0.42 -8.89
CA ILE A 100 -10.41 -1.43 -7.89
C ILE A 100 -11.24 -1.17 -6.64
N ALA A 101 -12.23 -2.03 -6.42
CA ALA A 101 -13.24 -1.90 -5.38
C ALA A 101 -13.15 -3.02 -4.32
N ASP A 102 -11.95 -3.51 -4.06
CA ASP A 102 -11.68 -4.57 -3.10
C ASP A 102 -11.94 -4.13 -1.65
N GLY A 103 -12.34 -5.08 -0.81
CA GLY A 103 -12.63 -4.84 0.60
C GLY A 103 -11.47 -4.23 1.38
N VAL A 104 -11.77 -3.69 2.56
CA VAL A 104 -10.75 -3.08 3.43
C VAL A 104 -9.71 -4.13 3.86
N GLY A 105 -8.43 -3.75 3.85
CA GLY A 105 -7.32 -4.59 4.32
C GLY A 105 -6.76 -5.59 3.29
N ILE A 106 -7.33 -5.69 2.08
CA ILE A 106 -6.85 -6.59 1.00
C ILE A 106 -5.54 -6.09 0.39
N GLY A 107 -5.36 -4.78 0.29
CA GLY A 107 -4.12 -4.17 -0.22
C GLY A 107 -4.29 -3.42 -1.54
N LYS A 108 -5.39 -2.69 -1.71
CA LYS A 108 -5.65 -1.84 -2.90
C LYS A 108 -4.47 -0.94 -3.30
N THR A 109 -3.76 -0.36 -2.33
CA THR A 109 -2.57 0.45 -2.57
C THR A 109 -1.47 -0.35 -3.26
N VAL A 110 -1.27 -1.62 -2.84
CA VAL A 110 -0.30 -2.51 -3.48
C VAL A 110 -0.75 -2.87 -4.89
N GLU A 111 -2.03 -3.17 -5.08
CA GLU A 111 -2.61 -3.49 -6.38
C GLU A 111 -2.46 -2.33 -7.39
N ALA A 112 -2.78 -1.12 -6.95
CA ALA A 112 -2.59 0.09 -7.75
C ALA A 112 -1.11 0.36 -8.02
N GLY A 113 -0.23 0.20 -7.01
CA GLY A 113 1.20 0.33 -7.15
C GLY A 113 1.81 -0.65 -8.14
N LEU A 114 1.31 -1.90 -8.19
CA LEU A 114 1.73 -2.89 -9.20
C LEU A 114 1.38 -2.44 -10.62
N VAL A 115 0.16 -1.95 -10.84
CA VAL A 115 -0.26 -1.43 -12.16
C VAL A 115 0.57 -0.20 -12.54
N LEU A 116 0.77 0.71 -11.60
CA LEU A 116 1.53 1.95 -11.77
C LEU A 116 2.98 1.64 -12.14
N ALA A 117 3.67 0.82 -11.35
CA ALA A 117 5.06 0.42 -11.59
C ALA A 117 5.23 -0.30 -12.94
N GLU A 118 4.26 -1.14 -13.31
CA GLU A 118 4.34 -1.88 -14.58
C GLU A 118 4.13 -0.98 -15.80
N LEU A 119 3.18 -0.03 -15.75
CA LEU A 119 2.95 0.92 -16.84
C LEU A 119 4.16 1.83 -17.07
N LEU A 120 4.84 2.25 -15.98
CA LEU A 120 6.10 2.98 -16.06
C LEU A 120 7.21 2.11 -16.65
N ALA A 121 7.40 0.89 -16.14
CA ALA A 121 8.45 -0.03 -16.60
C ALA A 121 8.26 -0.44 -18.07
N GLN A 122 7.02 -0.51 -18.56
CA GLN A 122 6.71 -0.75 -19.97
C GLN A 122 6.81 0.51 -20.85
N GLY A 123 7.03 1.68 -20.25
CA GLY A 123 7.03 2.97 -20.95
C GLY A 123 5.65 3.36 -21.51
N SER A 124 4.56 2.81 -20.94
CA SER A 124 3.19 3.20 -21.31
C SER A 124 2.80 4.52 -20.68
N ALA A 125 3.45 4.90 -19.59
CA ALA A 125 3.42 6.21 -18.97
C ALA A 125 4.84 6.60 -18.58
N SER A 126 5.14 7.90 -18.60
CA SER A 126 6.41 8.48 -18.12
C SER A 126 6.22 9.24 -16.81
N ARG A 127 5.00 9.70 -16.55
CA ARG A 127 4.64 10.49 -15.38
C ARG A 127 3.36 9.96 -14.75
N PHE A 128 3.22 10.14 -13.44
CA PHE A 128 1.97 9.81 -12.76
C PHE A 128 1.58 10.81 -11.66
N THR A 129 0.30 10.80 -11.32
CA THR A 129 -0.24 11.50 -10.14
C THR A 129 -1.14 10.56 -9.35
N VAL A 130 -0.97 10.56 -8.02
CA VAL A 130 -1.94 9.98 -7.09
C VAL A 130 -2.77 11.11 -6.47
N LEU A 131 -4.07 11.09 -6.69
CA LEU A 131 -5.04 11.99 -6.04
C LEU A 131 -5.60 11.30 -4.81
N CYS A 132 -5.40 11.89 -3.63
CA CYS A 132 -5.89 11.33 -2.37
C CYS A 132 -6.26 12.43 -1.38
N SER A 133 -6.85 12.06 -0.23
CA SER A 133 -7.02 12.98 0.89
C SER A 133 -5.67 13.39 1.47
N PRO A 134 -5.56 14.58 2.10
CA PRO A 134 -4.31 15.01 2.74
C PRO A 134 -3.79 14.00 3.78
N SER A 135 -4.68 13.30 4.47
CA SER A 135 -4.35 12.29 5.48
C SER A 135 -3.66 11.05 4.92
N LEU A 136 -3.94 10.69 3.65
CA LEU A 136 -3.36 9.53 2.98
C LEU A 136 -2.06 9.83 2.24
N ALA A 137 -1.72 11.10 2.02
CA ALA A 137 -0.63 11.50 1.16
C ALA A 137 0.75 10.98 1.61
N GLN A 138 1.05 11.07 2.92
CA GLN A 138 2.30 10.54 3.48
C GLN A 138 2.36 9.02 3.41
N GLN A 139 1.24 8.33 3.66
CA GLN A 139 1.16 6.88 3.53
C GLN A 139 1.44 6.45 2.09
N TRP A 140 0.84 7.11 1.10
CA TRP A 140 1.10 6.83 -0.31
C TRP A 140 2.58 7.02 -0.65
N ARG A 141 3.20 8.12 -0.21
CA ARG A 141 4.62 8.37 -0.45
C ARG A 141 5.50 7.27 0.14
N ALA A 142 5.26 6.91 1.39
CA ALA A 142 6.02 5.84 2.06
C ALA A 142 5.84 4.49 1.34
N GLU A 143 4.60 4.11 1.02
CA GLU A 143 4.32 2.84 0.34
C GLU A 143 4.91 2.78 -1.08
N LEU A 144 4.88 3.88 -1.84
CA LEU A 144 5.49 3.95 -3.18
C LEU A 144 7.02 3.85 -3.10
N ALA A 145 7.64 4.56 -2.17
CA ALA A 145 9.09 4.53 -1.98
C ALA A 145 9.57 3.16 -1.48
N GLU A 146 8.96 2.63 -0.41
CA GLU A 146 9.42 1.41 0.25
C GLU A 146 9.13 0.14 -0.56
N LYS A 147 7.97 0.07 -1.25
CA LYS A 147 7.53 -1.15 -1.93
C LYS A 147 7.83 -1.16 -3.42
N PHE A 148 7.88 0.02 -4.06
CA PHE A 148 7.98 0.14 -5.51
C PHE A 148 9.21 0.91 -5.98
N ALA A 149 10.03 1.44 -5.06
CA ALA A 149 11.18 2.30 -5.34
C ALA A 149 10.80 3.55 -6.18
N LEU A 150 9.62 4.12 -5.94
CA LEU A 150 9.11 5.31 -6.60
C LEU A 150 9.05 6.47 -5.61
N ASP A 151 9.93 7.45 -5.77
CA ASP A 151 9.92 8.67 -4.95
C ASP A 151 8.99 9.71 -5.57
N ALA A 152 7.91 10.05 -4.89
CA ALA A 152 6.88 10.96 -5.37
C ALA A 152 6.83 12.25 -4.53
N THR A 153 6.73 13.38 -5.20
CA THR A 153 6.65 14.70 -4.59
C THR A 153 5.25 14.97 -4.03
N LEU A 154 5.19 15.41 -2.76
CA LEU A 154 3.93 15.75 -2.09
C LEU A 154 3.47 17.16 -2.48
N VAL A 155 2.30 17.28 -3.12
CA VAL A 155 1.66 18.54 -3.51
C VAL A 155 0.42 18.76 -2.66
N LEU A 156 0.63 19.40 -1.52
CA LEU A 156 -0.40 19.72 -0.53
C LEU A 156 -0.54 21.25 -0.41
N ALA A 157 -1.58 21.72 0.24
CA ALA A 157 -1.74 23.15 0.52
C ALA A 157 -0.54 23.73 1.30
N SER A 158 0.11 22.92 2.14
CA SER A 158 1.29 23.32 2.93
C SER A 158 2.60 23.31 2.14
N THR A 159 2.73 22.51 1.09
CA THR A 159 3.99 22.33 0.34
C THR A 159 4.02 23.04 -1.00
N ALA A 160 2.86 23.22 -1.65
CA ALA A 160 2.75 23.75 -3.01
C ALA A 160 3.43 25.09 -3.20
N GLY A 161 3.24 26.05 -2.27
CA GLY A 161 3.87 27.37 -2.40
C GLY A 161 5.40 27.38 -2.29
N ARG A 162 6.01 26.38 -1.66
CA ARG A 162 7.46 26.18 -1.69
C ARG A 162 7.89 25.61 -3.03
N LEU A 163 7.24 24.52 -3.46
CA LEU A 163 7.54 23.86 -4.73
C LEU A 163 7.42 24.81 -5.92
N GLU A 164 6.38 25.67 -5.94
CA GLU A 164 6.17 26.66 -7.02
C GLU A 164 7.29 27.73 -7.09
N ARG A 165 7.94 28.06 -5.96
CA ARG A 165 9.03 29.04 -5.95
C ARG A 165 10.33 28.46 -6.52
N ASP A 166 10.50 27.14 -6.44
CA ASP A 166 11.70 26.44 -6.88
C ASP A 166 11.62 26.04 -8.38
N LEU A 167 10.47 26.33 -9.06
CA LEU A 167 10.26 25.99 -10.47
C LEU A 167 10.99 26.94 -11.43
N PRO A 168 11.51 26.41 -12.54
CA PRO A 168 11.95 27.21 -13.66
C PRO A 168 10.83 28.09 -14.22
N PRO A 169 11.14 29.30 -14.75
CA PRO A 169 10.13 30.17 -15.33
C PRO A 169 9.36 29.50 -16.49
N GLY A 170 8.05 29.44 -16.37
CA GLY A 170 7.17 28.91 -17.41
C GLY A 170 6.85 27.40 -17.30
N GLU A 171 7.45 26.68 -16.36
CA GLU A 171 7.11 25.30 -16.10
C GLU A 171 5.97 25.17 -15.08
N SER A 172 5.10 24.21 -15.30
CA SER A 172 4.11 23.79 -14.30
C SER A 172 4.73 22.83 -13.29
N LEU A 173 4.27 22.88 -12.04
CA LEU A 173 4.65 21.94 -10.99
C LEU A 173 4.49 20.48 -11.44
N PHE A 174 3.44 20.18 -12.20
CA PHE A 174 3.10 18.83 -12.68
C PHE A 174 3.89 18.41 -13.93
N GLU A 175 4.59 19.32 -14.59
CA GLU A 175 5.52 19.03 -15.68
C GLU A 175 6.93 18.82 -15.12
N HIS A 176 7.32 19.64 -14.13
CA HIS A 176 8.64 19.57 -13.50
C HIS A 176 8.81 18.30 -12.65
N HIS A 177 7.79 17.91 -11.87
CA HIS A 177 7.83 16.71 -11.04
C HIS A 177 7.09 15.54 -11.72
N PRO A 178 7.83 14.53 -12.22
CA PRO A 178 7.21 13.43 -12.97
C PRO A 178 6.29 12.56 -12.10
N TYR A 179 6.58 12.44 -10.81
CA TYR A 179 5.83 11.62 -9.88
C TYR A 179 5.28 12.49 -8.76
N THR A 180 3.95 12.59 -8.66
CA THR A 180 3.31 13.48 -7.67
C THR A 180 2.20 12.78 -6.89
N ILE A 181 2.06 13.16 -5.63
CA ILE A 181 0.92 12.83 -4.78
C ILE A 181 0.23 14.13 -4.42
N VAL A 182 -1.00 14.30 -4.87
CA VAL A 182 -1.72 15.57 -4.84
C VAL A 182 -2.97 15.46 -3.99
N SER A 183 -3.17 16.42 -3.08
CA SER A 183 -4.40 16.48 -2.31
C SER A 183 -5.59 16.84 -3.20
N THR A 184 -6.64 16.01 -3.21
CA THR A 184 -7.92 16.30 -3.90
C THR A 184 -8.55 17.57 -3.39
N ASP A 185 -8.40 17.89 -2.12
CA ASP A 185 -8.95 19.13 -1.53
C ASP A 185 -8.21 20.39 -1.99
N PHE A 186 -6.91 20.28 -2.25
CA PHE A 186 -6.11 21.37 -2.79
C PHE A 186 -6.43 21.64 -4.27
N ILE A 187 -6.55 20.58 -5.07
CA ILE A 187 -6.65 20.69 -6.53
C ILE A 187 -8.07 20.91 -7.04
N LYS A 188 -9.13 20.67 -6.24
CA LYS A 188 -10.52 20.80 -6.66
C LYS A 188 -10.94 22.24 -6.98
N ALA A 189 -10.23 23.26 -6.45
CA ALA A 189 -10.52 24.67 -6.71
C ALA A 189 -10.31 24.99 -8.19
N ALA A 190 -11.24 25.75 -8.79
CA ALA A 190 -11.35 25.94 -10.24
C ALA A 190 -10.01 26.32 -10.90
N ARG A 191 -9.31 27.34 -10.35
CA ARG A 191 -8.03 27.82 -10.91
C ARG A 191 -6.97 26.73 -10.90
N ARG A 192 -6.81 25.98 -9.78
CA ARG A 192 -5.82 24.91 -9.63
C ARG A 192 -6.19 23.69 -10.47
N ARG A 193 -7.48 23.37 -10.55
CA ARG A 193 -7.99 22.29 -11.37
C ARG A 193 -7.67 22.51 -12.85
N ASP A 194 -7.92 23.70 -13.38
CA ASP A 194 -7.71 23.98 -14.79
C ASP A 194 -6.21 23.99 -15.15
N GLU A 195 -5.35 24.42 -14.25
CA GLU A 195 -3.90 24.30 -14.38
C GLU A 195 -3.47 22.83 -14.38
N PHE A 196 -3.94 22.06 -13.40
CA PHE A 196 -3.63 20.64 -13.30
C PHE A 196 -4.09 19.85 -14.53
N LEU A 197 -5.32 20.06 -15.01
CA LEU A 197 -5.84 19.33 -16.17
C LEU A 197 -5.03 19.58 -17.44
N ARG A 198 -4.40 20.75 -17.60
CA ARG A 198 -3.53 21.06 -18.73
C ARG A 198 -2.19 20.35 -18.69
N ALA A 199 -1.59 20.24 -17.49
CA ALA A 199 -0.26 19.65 -17.27
C ALA A 199 -0.33 18.21 -16.70
N CYS A 200 -1.54 17.64 -16.62
CA CYS A 200 -1.81 16.37 -15.98
C CYS A 200 -0.99 15.23 -16.60
N PRO A 201 -0.36 14.38 -15.77
CA PRO A 201 0.33 13.18 -16.23
C PRO A 201 -0.55 12.20 -17.01
N GLU A 202 0.10 11.30 -17.75
CA GLU A 202 -0.55 10.26 -18.54
C GLU A 202 -1.29 9.23 -17.69
N LEU A 203 -0.84 9.05 -16.43
CA LEU A 203 -1.39 8.07 -15.49
C LEU A 203 -1.87 8.76 -14.21
N VAL A 204 -3.14 8.57 -13.88
CA VAL A 204 -3.75 9.12 -12.66
C VAL A 204 -4.38 8.00 -11.85
N VAL A 205 -4.03 7.98 -10.57
CA VAL A 205 -4.66 7.13 -9.54
C VAL A 205 -5.52 8.02 -8.66
N VAL A 206 -6.78 7.67 -8.43
CA VAL A 206 -7.68 8.40 -7.53
C VAL A 206 -8.07 7.49 -6.38
N ASP A 207 -7.60 7.80 -5.19
CA ASP A 207 -7.95 7.05 -3.99
C ASP A 207 -9.25 7.58 -3.37
N GLU A 208 -10.01 6.68 -2.75
CA GLU A 208 -11.37 6.91 -2.23
C GLU A 208 -12.27 7.64 -3.23
N ALA A 209 -12.26 7.14 -4.48
CA ALA A 209 -12.94 7.76 -5.62
C ALA A 209 -14.45 7.97 -5.40
N HIS A 210 -15.09 7.19 -4.53
CA HIS A 210 -16.50 7.36 -4.17
C HIS A 210 -16.80 8.74 -3.54
N THR A 211 -15.80 9.38 -2.89
CA THR A 211 -15.95 10.72 -2.32
C THR A 211 -15.98 11.84 -3.38
N CYS A 212 -15.62 11.50 -4.60
CA CYS A 212 -15.51 12.44 -5.71
C CYS A 212 -16.74 12.45 -6.63
N VAL A 213 -17.80 11.71 -6.29
CA VAL A 213 -19.05 11.69 -7.07
C VAL A 213 -20.13 12.36 -6.26
N ALA A 214 -20.70 13.46 -6.80
CA ALA A 214 -21.76 14.18 -6.15
C ALA A 214 -23.07 13.37 -6.18
N ALA A 215 -23.73 13.28 -5.02
CA ALA A 215 -25.15 13.09 -5.01
C ALA A 215 -25.83 14.46 -5.27
N ASP A 216 -27.06 14.46 -5.75
CA ASP A 216 -27.84 15.68 -6.11
C ASP A 216 -28.16 16.64 -4.93
N ASP A 217 -27.24 16.81 -3.98
CA ASP A 217 -27.43 17.58 -2.76
C ASP A 217 -27.01 19.04 -2.95
N ALA A 218 -27.94 19.95 -2.68
CA ALA A 218 -27.70 21.40 -2.64
C ALA A 218 -27.10 21.80 -1.28
N GLY A 219 -25.98 22.55 -1.29
CA GLY A 219 -25.30 23.05 -0.08
C GLY A 219 -23.78 23.15 -0.24
N ARG A 220 -23.04 23.65 0.78
CA ARG A 220 -21.57 23.77 0.73
C ARG A 220 -20.87 22.41 0.60
N ALA A 221 -21.38 21.38 1.22
CA ALA A 221 -20.88 20.02 1.07
C ALA A 221 -21.13 19.47 -0.34
N GLY A 222 -22.29 19.72 -0.92
CA GLY A 222 -22.61 19.43 -2.32
C GLY A 222 -21.70 20.18 -3.29
N GLN A 223 -21.36 21.45 -3.02
CA GLN A 223 -20.44 22.22 -3.86
C GLN A 223 -19.03 21.63 -3.88
N ALA A 224 -18.52 21.17 -2.75
CA ALA A 224 -17.22 20.50 -2.69
C ALA A 224 -17.21 19.16 -3.46
N ALA A 225 -18.28 18.38 -3.35
CA ALA A 225 -18.45 17.15 -4.12
C ALA A 225 -18.58 17.44 -5.63
N GLN A 226 -19.33 18.45 -6.02
CA GLN A 226 -19.42 18.90 -7.42
C GLN A 226 -18.07 19.36 -7.99
N GLN A 227 -17.23 20.04 -7.19
CA GLN A 227 -15.89 20.43 -7.60
C GLN A 227 -14.98 19.21 -7.82
N ARG A 228 -15.05 18.20 -6.94
CA ARG A 228 -14.31 16.95 -7.12
C ARG A 228 -14.82 16.17 -8.33
N GLN A 229 -16.12 16.10 -8.52
CA GLN A 229 -16.72 15.48 -9.71
C GLN A 229 -16.28 16.16 -10.99
N ALA A 230 -16.27 17.50 -11.03
CA ALA A 230 -15.80 18.26 -12.18
C ALA A 230 -14.31 17.98 -12.49
N LEU A 231 -13.47 17.79 -11.46
CA LEU A 231 -12.09 17.37 -11.61
C LEU A 231 -12.01 15.98 -12.28
N LEU A 232 -12.72 14.98 -11.75
CA LEU A 232 -12.70 13.63 -12.30
C LEU A 232 -13.27 13.56 -13.73
N THR A 233 -14.33 14.30 -13.99
CA THR A 233 -14.89 14.40 -15.35
C THR A 233 -13.88 14.99 -16.32
N GLY A 234 -13.14 16.04 -15.91
CA GLY A 234 -12.06 16.63 -16.70
C GLY A 234 -10.92 15.65 -16.96
N LEU A 235 -10.54 14.84 -15.96
CA LEU A 235 -9.54 13.78 -16.12
C LEU A 235 -10.01 12.68 -17.08
N ALA A 236 -11.26 12.27 -16.98
CA ALA A 236 -11.85 11.21 -17.78
C ALA A 236 -12.07 11.63 -19.25
N ALA A 237 -12.18 12.93 -19.53
CA ALA A 237 -12.40 13.47 -20.88
C ALA A 237 -11.26 13.15 -21.86
N ASP A 238 -10.03 13.02 -21.37
CA ASP A 238 -8.90 12.56 -22.19
C ASP A 238 -8.93 11.03 -22.29
N ALA A 239 -9.38 10.51 -23.44
CA ALA A 239 -9.48 9.08 -23.70
C ALA A 239 -8.14 8.34 -23.67
N ASN A 240 -7.02 9.02 -23.75
CA ASN A 240 -5.67 8.46 -23.76
C ASN A 240 -5.07 8.34 -22.35
N ARG A 241 -5.66 9.03 -21.36
CA ARG A 241 -5.19 9.03 -20.00
C ARG A 241 -5.53 7.73 -19.29
N HIS A 242 -4.54 7.06 -18.71
CA HIS A 242 -4.76 5.94 -17.83
C HIS A 242 -5.40 6.43 -16.51
N LEU A 243 -6.49 5.82 -16.09
CA LEU A 243 -7.25 6.21 -14.90
C LEU A 243 -7.53 4.99 -14.03
N LEU A 244 -6.93 4.96 -12.83
CA LEU A 244 -7.19 3.97 -11.80
C LEU A 244 -8.01 4.60 -10.69
N LEU A 245 -9.22 4.10 -10.47
CA LEU A 245 -10.08 4.52 -9.37
C LEU A 245 -10.03 3.46 -8.26
N LEU A 246 -9.80 3.89 -7.03
CA LEU A 246 -9.75 3.01 -5.85
C LEU A 246 -10.89 3.37 -4.90
N THR A 247 -11.56 2.37 -4.35
CA THR A 247 -12.55 2.57 -3.29
C THR A 247 -12.79 1.26 -2.53
N ALA A 248 -13.15 1.33 -1.26
CA ALA A 248 -13.66 0.17 -0.52
C ALA A 248 -15.18 0.03 -0.62
N THR A 249 -15.86 1.12 -0.97
CA THR A 249 -17.33 1.24 -0.98
C THR A 249 -17.83 1.79 -2.32
N PRO A 250 -17.80 1.01 -3.41
CA PRO A 250 -18.20 1.47 -4.74
C PRO A 250 -19.66 1.92 -4.80
N HIS A 251 -20.52 1.25 -4.02
CA HIS A 251 -21.94 1.57 -3.89
C HIS A 251 -22.19 2.33 -2.57
N SER A 252 -21.88 3.61 -2.50
CA SER A 252 -22.16 4.45 -1.32
C SER A 252 -23.65 4.56 -0.93
N GLY A 253 -24.44 3.51 -1.16
CA GLY A 253 -25.90 3.47 -0.97
C GLY A 253 -26.73 4.08 -2.10
N LYS A 254 -26.09 4.72 -3.08
CA LYS A 254 -26.76 5.39 -4.22
C LYS A 254 -26.32 4.71 -5.53
N SER A 255 -27.23 4.06 -6.25
CA SER A 255 -26.94 3.42 -7.55
C SER A 255 -26.47 4.43 -8.61
N ALA A 256 -26.92 5.68 -8.51
CA ALA A 256 -26.49 6.76 -9.36
C ALA A 256 -24.99 7.10 -9.18
N ALA A 257 -24.47 7.11 -7.95
CA ALA A 257 -23.06 7.38 -7.68
C ALA A 257 -22.14 6.27 -8.28
N PHE A 258 -22.53 5.02 -8.16
CA PHE A 258 -21.78 3.92 -8.78
C PHE A 258 -21.77 4.02 -10.31
N ARG A 259 -22.92 4.30 -10.94
CA ARG A 259 -23.00 4.52 -12.39
C ARG A 259 -22.13 5.71 -12.84
N ALA A 260 -22.12 6.77 -12.05
CA ALA A 260 -21.27 7.92 -12.34
C ALA A 260 -19.76 7.58 -12.25
N LEU A 261 -19.31 6.72 -11.29
CA LEU A 261 -17.95 6.20 -11.26
C LEU A 261 -17.63 5.35 -12.49
N LEU A 262 -18.54 4.46 -12.89
CA LEU A 262 -18.36 3.63 -14.09
C LEU A 262 -18.31 4.47 -15.37
N ALA A 263 -19.13 5.53 -15.47
CA ALA A 263 -19.15 6.45 -16.60
C ALA A 263 -17.82 7.19 -16.79
N LEU A 264 -17.03 7.41 -15.72
CA LEU A 264 -15.68 7.97 -15.82
C LEU A 264 -14.69 7.01 -16.51
N LEU A 265 -14.96 5.72 -16.45
CA LEU A 265 -14.10 4.68 -17.06
C LEU A 265 -14.50 4.41 -18.51
N ASP A 266 -15.78 4.28 -18.77
CA ASP A 266 -16.36 4.14 -20.11
C ASP A 266 -17.68 4.92 -20.18
N PRO A 267 -17.79 5.99 -20.98
CA PRO A 267 -19.02 6.76 -21.11
C PRO A 267 -20.25 5.92 -21.46
N ALA A 268 -20.06 4.81 -22.18
CA ALA A 268 -21.14 3.89 -22.52
C ALA A 268 -21.70 3.11 -21.31
N LEU A 269 -21.08 3.19 -20.13
CA LEU A 269 -21.60 2.63 -18.88
C LEU A 269 -22.53 3.62 -18.11
N ALA A 270 -22.68 4.84 -18.59
CA ALA A 270 -23.60 5.83 -17.99
C ALA A 270 -25.06 5.37 -18.03
N ASP A 271 -25.44 4.72 -19.14
CA ASP A 271 -26.84 4.30 -19.42
C ASP A 271 -27.16 2.88 -18.92
N LEU A 272 -26.36 2.35 -17.98
CA LEU A 272 -26.63 1.03 -17.42
C LEU A 272 -27.94 1.03 -16.64
N PRO A 273 -28.80 -0.01 -16.81
CA PRO A 273 -29.99 -0.18 -16.01
C PRO A 273 -29.65 -0.39 -14.54
N GLU A 274 -30.58 -0.06 -13.65
CA GLU A 274 -30.40 -0.24 -12.21
C GLU A 274 -30.26 -1.72 -11.81
N ASP A 275 -30.97 -2.60 -12.49
CA ASP A 275 -30.87 -4.04 -12.28
C ASP A 275 -30.14 -4.71 -13.45
N LEU A 276 -28.96 -5.24 -13.15
CA LEU A 276 -28.12 -5.99 -14.09
C LEU A 276 -28.35 -7.51 -13.95
N ALA A 277 -29.36 -7.96 -13.20
CA ALA A 277 -29.65 -9.37 -13.03
C ALA A 277 -30.28 -10.01 -14.30
N GLY A 278 -30.19 -11.32 -14.39
CA GLY A 278 -30.82 -12.12 -15.43
C GLY A 278 -29.99 -12.27 -16.71
N PRO A 279 -30.35 -13.26 -17.57
CA PRO A 279 -29.59 -13.63 -18.77
C PRO A 279 -29.57 -12.54 -19.82
N ALA A 280 -30.62 -11.72 -19.94
CA ALA A 280 -30.72 -10.63 -20.89
C ALA A 280 -29.66 -9.51 -20.68
N ARG A 281 -29.13 -9.40 -19.47
CA ARG A 281 -28.14 -8.38 -19.07
C ARG A 281 -26.70 -8.89 -19.06
N ARG A 282 -26.45 -10.07 -19.59
CA ARG A 282 -25.09 -10.66 -19.61
C ARG A 282 -24.07 -9.73 -20.30
N ARG A 283 -24.41 -9.13 -21.43
CA ARG A 283 -23.51 -8.21 -22.15
C ARG A 283 -23.16 -6.97 -21.34
N ASP A 284 -24.13 -6.40 -20.62
CA ASP A 284 -23.90 -5.23 -19.77
C ASP A 284 -22.96 -5.59 -18.62
N ARG A 285 -23.13 -6.75 -17.99
CA ARG A 285 -22.23 -7.27 -16.97
C ARG A 285 -20.81 -7.53 -17.47
N GLU A 286 -20.68 -8.15 -18.64
CA GLU A 286 -19.38 -8.40 -19.28
C GLU A 286 -18.64 -7.08 -19.58
N ARG A 287 -19.37 -6.00 -19.91
CA ARG A 287 -18.77 -4.67 -20.11
C ARG A 287 -18.29 -4.11 -18.78
N VAL A 288 -19.10 -4.13 -17.73
CA VAL A 288 -18.68 -3.66 -16.41
C VAL A 288 -17.50 -4.49 -15.87
N ALA A 289 -17.54 -5.81 -16.01
CA ALA A 289 -16.48 -6.71 -15.55
C ALA A 289 -15.11 -6.44 -16.19
N ARG A 290 -15.05 -5.75 -17.33
CA ARG A 290 -13.79 -5.31 -17.93
C ARG A 290 -13.13 -4.17 -17.18
N HIS A 291 -13.91 -3.38 -16.44
CA HIS A 291 -13.46 -2.15 -15.78
C HIS A 291 -13.55 -2.21 -14.26
N LEU A 292 -14.03 -3.32 -13.67
CA LEU A 292 -14.27 -3.44 -12.23
C LEU A 292 -13.59 -4.68 -11.66
N VAL A 293 -12.83 -4.48 -10.59
CA VAL A 293 -12.34 -5.54 -9.69
C VAL A 293 -12.99 -5.32 -8.33
N GLN A 294 -13.73 -6.31 -7.84
CA GLN A 294 -14.43 -6.23 -6.55
C GLN A 294 -14.37 -7.59 -5.85
N ARG A 295 -13.58 -7.68 -4.78
CA ARG A 295 -13.39 -8.93 -4.02
C ARG A 295 -13.45 -8.66 -2.52
N GLN A 296 -13.87 -9.68 -1.79
CA GLN A 296 -13.84 -9.73 -0.33
C GLN A 296 -12.83 -10.77 0.14
N ARG A 297 -12.47 -10.75 1.43
CA ARG A 297 -11.53 -11.74 2.00
C ARG A 297 -11.99 -13.19 1.79
N ALA A 298 -13.29 -13.44 1.82
CA ALA A 298 -13.83 -14.77 1.57
C ALA A 298 -13.53 -15.27 0.15
N ASP A 299 -13.58 -14.38 -0.83
CA ASP A 299 -13.27 -14.69 -2.23
C ASP A 299 -11.77 -14.98 -2.41
N ILE A 300 -10.93 -14.28 -1.65
CA ILE A 300 -9.46 -14.41 -1.71
C ILE A 300 -8.97 -15.67 -1.01
N ARG A 301 -9.66 -16.16 0.02
CA ARG A 301 -9.28 -17.41 0.72
C ARG A 301 -9.13 -18.60 -0.23
N ALA A 302 -9.87 -18.62 -1.33
CA ALA A 302 -9.72 -19.65 -2.38
C ALA A 302 -8.39 -19.58 -3.15
N TYR A 303 -7.65 -18.45 -3.07
CA TYR A 303 -6.38 -18.20 -3.76
C TYR A 303 -5.18 -18.16 -2.81
N LEU A 304 -5.38 -18.46 -1.52
CA LEU A 304 -4.29 -18.39 -0.54
C LEU A 304 -3.54 -19.71 -0.52
N ASP A 305 -2.25 -19.65 -0.86
CA ASP A 305 -1.31 -20.70 -0.50
C ASP A 305 -1.24 -20.82 1.04
N GLU A 306 -0.97 -22.01 1.56
CA GLU A 306 -0.90 -22.32 2.99
C GLU A 306 0.02 -21.38 3.82
N THR A 307 0.90 -20.63 3.16
CA THR A 307 1.86 -19.71 3.79
C THR A 307 1.33 -18.28 3.99
N THR A 308 0.09 -17.97 3.54
CA THR A 308 -0.45 -16.61 3.61
C THR A 308 -1.78 -16.61 4.35
N SER A 309 -1.72 -16.57 5.68
CA SER A 309 -2.92 -16.38 6.49
C SER A 309 -3.15 -14.88 6.76
N PHE A 310 -4.36 -14.38 6.50
CA PHE A 310 -4.84 -13.22 7.22
C PHE A 310 -5.01 -13.61 8.69
N PRO A 311 -4.77 -12.69 9.63
CA PRO A 311 -5.03 -13.00 11.04
C PRO A 311 -6.49 -13.42 11.23
N ASP A 312 -6.72 -14.34 12.14
CA ASP A 312 -8.06 -14.64 12.58
C ASP A 312 -8.60 -13.48 13.39
N ARG A 313 -9.81 -13.01 13.06
CA ARG A 313 -10.46 -11.93 13.79
C ARG A 313 -11.35 -12.52 14.87
N LEU A 314 -11.03 -12.18 16.12
CA LEU A 314 -11.91 -12.46 17.28
C LEU A 314 -12.67 -11.18 17.63
N THR A 315 -13.98 -11.21 17.44
CA THR A 315 -14.89 -10.13 17.84
C THR A 315 -15.51 -10.44 19.19
N ALA A 316 -15.55 -9.44 20.07
CA ALA A 316 -16.22 -9.52 21.36
C ALA A 316 -17.13 -8.30 21.57
N GLU A 317 -18.26 -8.52 22.20
CA GLU A 317 -19.14 -7.45 22.70
C GLU A 317 -18.99 -7.36 24.21
N GLU A 318 -18.62 -6.16 24.69
CA GLU A 318 -18.49 -5.85 26.11
C GLU A 318 -19.46 -4.75 26.50
N SER A 319 -20.06 -4.85 27.67
CA SER A 319 -21.07 -3.90 28.11
C SER A 319 -20.82 -3.34 29.48
N TYR A 320 -21.36 -2.13 29.73
CA TYR A 320 -21.44 -1.51 31.04
C TYR A 320 -22.88 -1.13 31.37
N GLN A 321 -23.14 -0.86 32.67
CA GLN A 321 -24.40 -0.30 33.13
C GLN A 321 -24.18 1.11 33.62
N LEU A 322 -25.11 2.01 33.31
CA LEU A 322 -25.06 3.39 33.77
C LEU A 322 -25.20 3.46 35.32
N SER A 323 -24.40 4.32 35.94
CA SER A 323 -24.65 4.63 37.37
C SER A 323 -26.01 5.32 37.52
N PRO A 324 -26.69 5.16 38.64
CA PRO A 324 -28.01 5.80 38.86
C PRO A 324 -28.00 7.31 38.63
N THR A 325 -26.93 8.00 39.00
CA THR A 325 -26.75 9.45 38.80
C THR A 325 -26.54 9.80 37.32
N TYR A 326 -25.81 8.94 36.57
CA TYR A 326 -25.63 9.14 35.12
C TYR A 326 -26.96 8.89 34.38
N ARG A 327 -27.71 7.85 34.76
CA ARG A 327 -29.03 7.56 34.22
C ARG A 327 -29.99 8.75 34.39
N ALA A 328 -30.02 9.37 35.60
CA ALA A 328 -30.82 10.56 35.85
C ALA A 328 -30.47 11.73 34.92
N LEU A 329 -29.16 11.92 34.62
CA LEU A 329 -28.74 12.92 33.64
C LEU A 329 -29.20 12.54 32.19
N VAL A 330 -29.09 11.27 31.78
CA VAL A 330 -29.59 10.79 30.51
C VAL A 330 -31.10 11.05 30.37
N ASP A 331 -31.88 10.74 31.39
CA ASP A 331 -33.33 10.96 31.40
C ASP A 331 -33.68 12.45 31.32
N GLU A 332 -32.94 13.32 32.04
CA GLU A 332 -33.14 14.78 31.97
C GLU A 332 -32.83 15.34 30.57
N VAL A 333 -31.74 14.88 29.95
CA VAL A 333 -31.36 15.27 28.57
C VAL A 333 -32.36 14.72 27.54
N LEU A 334 -32.86 13.48 27.69
CA LEU A 334 -33.92 12.96 26.86
C LEU A 334 -35.23 13.72 26.99
N ALA A 335 -35.62 14.15 28.22
CA ALA A 335 -36.79 15.02 28.42
C ALA A 335 -36.62 16.35 27.67
N TYR A 336 -35.45 16.99 27.80
CA TYR A 336 -35.12 18.23 27.08
C TYR A 336 -35.15 17.98 25.54
N ALA A 337 -34.61 16.85 25.07
CA ALA A 337 -34.62 16.45 23.67
C ALA A 337 -36.05 16.34 23.11
N ARG A 338 -36.94 15.67 23.84
CA ARG A 338 -38.38 15.54 23.49
C ARG A 338 -39.10 16.88 23.41
N GLU A 339 -38.84 17.78 24.38
CA GLU A 339 -39.39 19.13 24.38
C GLU A 339 -38.88 19.93 23.16
N SER A 340 -37.58 19.89 22.87
CA SER A 340 -36.94 20.61 21.78
C SER A 340 -37.41 20.15 20.39
N VAL A 341 -37.63 18.84 20.20
CA VAL A 341 -38.11 18.26 18.92
C VAL A 341 -39.60 18.56 18.67
N ARG A 342 -40.42 18.65 19.75
CA ARG A 342 -41.85 18.93 19.65
C ARG A 342 -42.20 20.42 19.44
N ASP A 343 -41.22 21.32 19.60
CA ASP A 343 -41.44 22.75 19.43
C ASP A 343 -41.72 23.09 17.97
N PRO A 344 -42.90 23.61 17.60
CA PRO A 344 -43.31 23.93 16.23
C PRO A 344 -42.71 25.24 15.72
N GLY A 345 -41.99 26.00 16.56
CA GLY A 345 -41.50 27.35 16.18
C GLY A 345 -40.35 27.30 15.17
N GLY A 346 -40.28 28.34 14.28
CA GLY A 346 -39.12 28.62 13.44
C GLY A 346 -39.05 27.97 12.05
N GLY A 347 -40.10 27.26 11.62
CA GLY A 347 -40.14 26.70 10.27
C GLY A 347 -39.32 25.41 10.08
N ARG A 348 -39.33 24.82 8.85
CA ARG A 348 -38.73 23.52 8.54
C ARG A 348 -37.21 23.47 8.79
N VAL A 349 -36.49 24.55 8.42
CA VAL A 349 -35.01 24.59 8.61
C VAL A 349 -34.66 24.58 10.08
N ALA A 350 -35.31 25.42 10.90
CA ALA A 350 -35.06 25.48 12.33
C ALA A 350 -35.41 24.16 13.04
N GLN A 351 -36.47 23.48 12.62
CA GLN A 351 -36.85 22.17 13.12
C GLN A 351 -35.77 21.13 12.78
N ARG A 352 -35.22 21.12 11.56
CA ARG A 352 -34.17 20.20 11.11
C ARG A 352 -32.88 20.40 11.90
N VAL A 353 -32.46 21.66 12.07
CA VAL A 353 -31.31 22.04 12.90
C VAL A 353 -31.47 21.55 14.33
N ARG A 354 -32.65 21.72 14.94
CA ARG A 354 -32.92 21.22 16.29
C ARG A 354 -32.78 19.69 16.38
N TRP A 355 -33.27 18.97 15.39
CA TRP A 355 -33.18 17.50 15.35
C TRP A 355 -31.72 17.02 15.36
N TRP A 356 -30.90 17.60 14.48
CA TRP A 356 -29.47 17.27 14.43
C TRP A 356 -28.72 17.69 15.70
N SER A 357 -29.03 18.82 16.24
CA SER A 357 -28.47 19.32 17.47
C SER A 357 -28.78 18.42 18.67
N VAL A 358 -30.00 17.90 18.76
CA VAL A 358 -30.39 16.94 19.79
C VAL A 358 -29.64 15.63 19.65
N LEU A 359 -29.55 15.07 18.43
CA LEU A 359 -28.83 13.83 18.19
C LEU A 359 -27.34 13.96 18.52
N ALA A 360 -26.68 15.06 18.17
CA ALA A 360 -25.31 15.34 18.54
C ALA A 360 -25.12 15.38 20.07
N LEU A 361 -26.05 16.00 20.79
CA LEU A 361 -26.01 16.04 22.25
C LEU A 361 -26.16 14.64 22.87
N LEU A 362 -27.13 13.87 22.41
CA LEU A 362 -27.34 12.48 22.86
C LEU A 362 -26.11 11.62 22.60
N ARG A 363 -25.48 11.79 21.44
CA ARG A 363 -24.26 11.09 21.08
C ARG A 363 -23.08 11.45 21.99
N ALA A 364 -22.90 12.74 22.30
CA ALA A 364 -21.87 13.19 23.23
C ALA A 364 -22.11 12.64 24.64
N LEU A 365 -23.37 12.58 25.07
CA LEU A 365 -23.78 11.99 26.35
C LEU A 365 -23.46 10.49 26.42
N ALA A 366 -23.67 9.74 25.34
CA ALA A 366 -23.32 8.33 25.29
C ALA A 366 -21.79 8.09 25.24
N SER A 367 -21.00 9.08 24.84
CA SER A 367 -19.55 8.99 24.74
C SER A 367 -18.86 9.10 26.10
N SER A 368 -18.99 10.23 26.79
CA SER A 368 -18.44 10.43 28.11
C SER A 368 -19.01 11.67 28.81
N PRO A 369 -18.90 11.76 30.16
CA PRO A 369 -19.24 12.99 30.90
C PRO A 369 -18.43 14.20 30.42
N ALA A 370 -17.19 14.00 29.98
CA ALA A 370 -16.33 15.05 29.46
C ALA A 370 -16.85 15.62 28.14
N ALA A 371 -17.23 14.76 27.22
CA ALA A 371 -17.83 15.17 25.95
C ALA A 371 -19.20 15.81 26.15
N ALA A 372 -20.07 15.19 26.99
CA ALA A 372 -21.39 15.75 27.32
C ALA A 372 -21.27 17.17 27.89
N GLY A 373 -20.39 17.36 28.87
CA GLY A 373 -20.16 18.68 29.49
C GLY A 373 -19.61 19.71 28.51
N ALA A 374 -18.72 19.33 27.60
CA ALA A 374 -18.19 20.18 26.54
C ALA A 374 -19.31 20.58 25.56
N THR A 375 -20.07 19.63 25.02
CA THR A 375 -21.17 19.87 24.06
C THR A 375 -22.26 20.76 24.67
N LEU A 376 -22.66 20.50 25.95
CA LEU A 376 -23.66 21.30 26.64
C LEU A 376 -23.22 22.76 26.84
N ARG A 377 -21.91 23.03 26.99
CA ARG A 377 -21.37 24.41 27.13
C ARG A 377 -21.20 25.09 25.76
N ASN A 378 -20.72 24.38 24.77
CA ASN A 378 -20.33 24.94 23.46
C ASN A 378 -21.50 25.20 22.53
N ARG A 379 -22.75 24.92 22.95
CA ARG A 379 -23.97 25.18 22.17
C ARG A 379 -24.19 26.64 21.79
N SER A 380 -23.26 27.51 22.08
CA SER A 380 -23.27 28.93 21.70
C SER A 380 -22.48 29.24 20.43
N GLY A 381 -21.79 28.27 19.82
CA GLY A 381 -21.01 28.46 18.58
C GLY A 381 -21.65 27.68 17.41
N VAL A 382 -22.19 28.39 16.45
CA VAL A 382 -23.16 27.92 15.45
C VAL A 382 -22.54 27.78 14.08
N ALA A 383 -22.79 26.66 13.39
CA ALA A 383 -22.89 26.65 11.93
C ALA A 383 -24.32 27.08 11.55
N GLU A 384 -24.48 28.23 10.90
CA GLU A 384 -25.76 28.68 10.35
C GLU A 384 -26.05 27.82 9.10
N ALA A 385 -27.22 27.17 9.08
CA ALA A 385 -27.72 26.50 7.89
C ALA A 385 -28.84 27.35 7.26
N ASP A 386 -28.69 27.69 6.00
CA ASP A 386 -29.64 28.49 5.26
C ASP A 386 -30.75 27.64 4.60
N SER A 387 -30.59 26.30 4.57
CA SER A 387 -31.56 25.37 3.97
C SER A 387 -31.64 24.05 4.73
N VAL A 388 -32.73 23.28 4.51
CA VAL A 388 -32.91 21.92 5.07
C VAL A 388 -31.80 21.03 4.57
N ALA A 389 -31.45 21.06 3.28
CA ALA A 389 -30.39 20.24 2.69
C ALA A 389 -29.01 20.55 3.30
N GLU A 390 -28.72 21.80 3.63
CA GLU A 390 -27.47 22.19 4.30
C GLU A 390 -27.44 21.71 5.75
N ALA A 391 -28.56 21.81 6.49
CA ALA A 391 -28.69 21.26 7.83
C ALA A 391 -28.48 19.74 7.85
N ASP A 392 -29.01 19.03 6.86
CA ASP A 392 -28.85 17.60 6.70
C ASP A 392 -27.42 17.22 6.38
N ALA A 393 -26.77 17.90 5.43
CA ALA A 393 -25.38 17.65 5.08
C ALA A 393 -24.42 17.83 6.28
N ILE A 394 -24.63 18.89 7.10
CA ILE A 394 -23.85 19.12 8.32
C ILE A 394 -24.13 17.99 9.35
N GLY A 395 -25.41 17.62 9.52
CA GLY A 395 -25.80 16.59 10.46
C GLY A 395 -25.35 15.19 10.06
N GLU A 396 -25.42 14.83 8.79
CA GLU A 396 -24.90 13.56 8.25
C GLU A 396 -23.41 13.43 8.47
N ALA A 397 -22.65 14.49 8.21
CA ALA A 397 -21.21 14.51 8.40
C ALA A 397 -20.84 14.45 9.90
N GLY A 398 -21.47 15.28 10.74
CA GLY A 398 -21.10 15.44 12.15
C GLY A 398 -21.72 14.42 13.08
N VAL A 399 -22.91 13.90 12.78
CA VAL A 399 -23.69 13.04 13.70
C VAL A 399 -23.73 11.58 13.23
N LEU A 400 -23.99 11.32 11.96
CA LEU A 400 -24.13 9.95 11.45
C LEU A 400 -22.84 9.35 10.91
N ASP A 401 -21.73 10.09 10.87
CA ASP A 401 -20.43 9.66 10.30
C ASP A 401 -20.53 9.17 8.84
N LEU A 402 -21.51 9.64 8.09
CA LEU A 402 -21.78 9.20 6.71
C LEU A 402 -20.81 9.78 5.67
N THR A 403 -20.03 10.79 6.03
CA THR A 403 -19.02 11.39 5.13
C THR A 403 -17.62 11.17 5.68
N ASP A 404 -16.67 10.85 4.79
CA ASP A 404 -15.24 10.67 5.11
C ASP A 404 -14.50 12.02 5.23
N ALA A 405 -15.20 13.11 5.57
CA ALA A 405 -14.58 14.42 5.70
C ALA A 405 -13.70 14.48 6.95
N ALA A 406 -12.41 14.27 6.76
CA ALA A 406 -11.37 14.26 7.80
C ALA A 406 -11.24 15.58 8.61
N SER A 407 -11.89 16.67 8.18
CA SER A 407 -11.78 17.98 8.80
C SER A 407 -12.57 18.13 10.11
N LEU A 408 -13.40 17.15 10.50
CA LEU A 408 -14.33 17.26 11.62
C LEU A 408 -14.13 16.17 12.68
N ASP A 409 -13.08 15.35 12.58
CA ASP A 409 -12.86 14.21 13.46
C ASP A 409 -12.60 14.66 14.91
N GLY A 410 -13.61 14.52 15.74
CA GLY A 410 -13.56 14.77 17.16
C GLY A 410 -13.97 16.20 17.58
N ALA A 411 -14.23 17.11 16.64
CA ALA A 411 -14.80 18.42 16.94
C ALA A 411 -16.32 18.35 17.17
N ASP A 412 -16.84 19.15 18.09
CA ASP A 412 -18.26 19.34 18.29
C ASP A 412 -18.78 20.37 17.28
N THR A 413 -19.22 19.91 16.12
CA THR A 413 -19.72 20.71 15.01
C THR A 413 -21.24 20.67 14.89
N SER A 414 -21.94 20.53 16.02
CA SER A 414 -23.40 20.53 16.03
C SER A 414 -23.96 21.79 15.35
N PRO A 415 -24.96 21.69 14.46
CA PRO A 415 -25.72 22.84 13.98
C PRO A 415 -26.32 23.55 15.19
N GLY A 416 -25.99 24.82 15.35
CA GLY A 416 -26.16 25.44 16.62
C GLY A 416 -27.52 25.93 16.96
N ALA A 417 -27.71 26.21 18.24
CA ALA A 417 -28.82 26.99 18.78
C ALA A 417 -28.28 28.33 19.25
N GLN A 418 -28.39 29.33 18.41
CA GLN A 418 -28.25 30.73 18.90
C GLN A 418 -29.39 31.01 19.88
N LEU A 419 -29.02 31.35 21.15
CA LEU A 419 -29.92 31.80 22.19
C LEU A 419 -31.04 30.79 22.55
N ASP A 420 -30.65 29.58 22.97
CA ASP A 420 -31.62 28.67 23.58
C ASP A 420 -32.17 29.29 24.90
N PRO A 421 -33.48 29.52 25.02
CA PRO A 421 -34.10 30.02 26.24
C PRO A 421 -33.81 29.08 27.44
N ASN A 422 -33.43 27.85 27.21
CA ASN A 422 -33.07 26.85 28.20
C ASN A 422 -31.58 26.85 28.63
N ARG A 423 -30.79 27.87 28.25
CA ARG A 423 -29.33 27.92 28.50
C ARG A 423 -28.96 27.63 29.97
N ARG A 424 -29.77 28.10 30.93
CA ARG A 424 -29.53 27.83 32.37
C ARG A 424 -29.65 26.33 32.67
N ARG A 425 -30.65 25.64 32.06
CA ARG A 425 -30.85 24.21 32.22
C ARG A 425 -29.70 23.42 31.61
N LEU A 426 -29.24 23.81 30.42
CA LEU A 426 -28.09 23.19 29.75
C LEU A 426 -26.79 23.34 30.58
N LEU A 427 -26.54 24.51 31.16
CA LEU A 427 -25.39 24.72 32.02
C LEU A 427 -25.49 23.94 33.36
N ALA A 428 -26.69 23.75 33.90
CA ALA A 428 -26.90 22.88 35.08
C ALA A 428 -26.61 21.41 34.73
N MET A 429 -27.09 20.92 33.59
CA MET A 429 -26.77 19.57 33.09
C MET A 429 -25.27 19.42 32.85
N ALA A 430 -24.59 20.43 32.30
CA ALA A 430 -23.13 20.40 32.12
C ALA A 430 -22.38 20.30 33.45
N ALA A 431 -22.83 21.05 34.47
CA ALA A 431 -22.26 20.95 35.82
C ALA A 431 -22.48 19.56 36.45
N THR A 432 -23.67 18.97 36.25
CA THR A 432 -23.94 17.57 36.65
C THR A 432 -23.00 16.60 35.95
N ALA A 433 -22.84 16.73 34.61
CA ALA A 433 -21.90 15.89 33.84
C ALA A 433 -20.46 15.98 34.40
N ASP A 434 -20.00 17.16 34.77
CA ASP A 434 -18.65 17.32 35.37
C ASP A 434 -18.49 16.54 36.68
N THR A 435 -19.55 16.45 37.51
CA THR A 435 -19.50 15.71 38.78
C THR A 435 -19.46 14.20 38.58
N LEU A 436 -19.85 13.74 37.41
CA LEU A 436 -19.85 12.31 37.03
C LEU A 436 -18.51 11.81 36.50
N LYS A 437 -17.51 12.67 36.34
CA LYS A 437 -16.16 12.28 35.88
C LYS A 437 -15.44 11.39 36.91
N GLY A 438 -14.63 10.46 36.41
CA GLY A 438 -13.80 9.56 37.22
C GLY A 438 -14.57 8.33 37.71
N LYS A 439 -14.55 8.06 39.03
CA LYS A 439 -15.13 6.83 39.60
C LYS A 439 -16.66 6.70 39.46
N ALA A 440 -17.36 7.80 39.28
CA ALA A 440 -18.79 7.81 39.06
C ALA A 440 -19.17 7.41 37.61
N ASP A 441 -18.21 7.44 36.70
CA ASP A 441 -18.35 7.01 35.31
C ASP A 441 -18.11 5.50 35.17
N ALA A 442 -19.19 4.73 35.09
CA ALA A 442 -19.13 3.29 34.94
C ALA A 442 -18.53 2.87 33.60
N LYS A 443 -18.77 3.68 32.52
CA LYS A 443 -18.17 3.44 31.20
C LYS A 443 -16.64 3.53 31.26
N LEU A 444 -16.11 4.57 31.89
CA LEU A 444 -14.67 4.72 32.05
C LEU A 444 -14.07 3.56 32.87
N THR A 445 -14.71 3.22 34.01
CA THR A 445 -14.21 2.16 34.89
C THR A 445 -14.13 0.80 34.19
N LYS A 446 -15.20 0.39 33.50
CA LYS A 446 -15.23 -0.88 32.77
C LYS A 446 -14.34 -0.83 31.53
N GLY A 447 -14.27 0.31 30.84
CA GLY A 447 -13.38 0.50 29.68
C GLY A 447 -11.90 0.35 30.04
N VAL A 448 -11.46 0.90 31.18
CA VAL A 448 -10.11 0.71 31.72
C VAL A 448 -9.86 -0.76 32.08
N GLU A 449 -10.86 -1.46 32.62
CA GLU A 449 -10.77 -2.90 32.93
C GLU A 449 -10.54 -3.74 31.65
N ILE A 450 -11.34 -3.51 30.59
CA ILE A 450 -11.21 -4.18 29.29
C ILE A 450 -9.80 -3.97 28.71
N ILE A 451 -9.31 -2.73 28.71
CA ILE A 451 -7.97 -2.41 28.19
C ILE A 451 -6.90 -3.11 29.02
N ARG A 452 -7.08 -3.17 30.34
CA ARG A 452 -6.17 -3.87 31.26
C ARG A 452 -6.10 -5.37 30.95
N GLU A 453 -7.25 -6.01 30.72
CA GLU A 453 -7.35 -7.43 30.37
C GLU A 453 -6.65 -7.73 29.03
N LEU A 454 -6.86 -6.90 28.01
CA LEU A 454 -6.21 -7.05 26.70
C LEU A 454 -4.68 -6.92 26.83
N VAL A 455 -4.20 -5.89 27.54
CA VAL A 455 -2.74 -5.70 27.76
C VAL A 455 -2.15 -6.83 28.59
N ALA A 456 -2.86 -7.31 29.60
CA ALA A 456 -2.44 -8.49 30.41
C ALA A 456 -2.41 -9.76 29.54
N GLY A 457 -3.30 -9.89 28.56
CA GLY A 457 -3.32 -10.96 27.58
C GLY A 457 -2.20 -10.87 26.52
N GLY A 458 -1.39 -9.83 26.54
CA GLY A 458 -0.26 -9.63 25.63
C GLY A 458 -0.60 -8.82 24.38
N ASP A 459 -1.77 -8.21 24.32
CA ASP A 459 -2.17 -7.38 23.19
C ASP A 459 -1.59 -5.96 23.28
N ALA A 460 -1.21 -5.40 22.14
CA ALA A 460 -1.00 -3.97 21.94
C ALA A 460 -2.31 -3.35 21.45
N VAL A 461 -2.85 -2.38 22.20
CA VAL A 461 -4.25 -1.95 22.07
C VAL A 461 -4.37 -0.57 21.42
N VAL A 462 -5.22 -0.43 20.41
CA VAL A 462 -5.71 0.87 19.93
C VAL A 462 -7.17 1.05 20.34
N VAL A 463 -7.50 2.22 20.91
CA VAL A 463 -8.83 2.58 21.39
C VAL A 463 -9.37 3.74 20.57
N PHE A 464 -10.48 3.54 19.91
CA PHE A 464 -11.14 4.57 19.11
C PHE A 464 -12.25 5.26 19.89
N CYS A 465 -12.13 6.56 20.03
CA CYS A 465 -13.12 7.47 20.61
C CYS A 465 -13.69 8.40 19.52
N ARG A 466 -14.93 8.82 19.68
CA ARG A 466 -15.55 9.77 18.74
C ARG A 466 -15.12 11.21 19.01
N TYR A 467 -15.01 11.60 20.28
CA TYR A 467 -14.74 12.97 20.70
C TYR A 467 -13.33 13.11 21.26
N ILE A 468 -12.67 14.23 20.93
CA ILE A 468 -11.36 14.61 21.49
C ILE A 468 -11.41 14.66 23.02
N ALA A 469 -12.49 15.24 23.57
CA ALA A 469 -12.69 15.30 25.01
C ALA A 469 -12.75 13.91 25.67
N THR A 470 -13.36 12.92 25.01
CA THR A 470 -13.40 11.53 25.48
C THR A 470 -12.02 10.88 25.36
N ALA A 471 -11.33 11.05 24.25
CA ALA A 471 -10.00 10.48 24.04
C ALA A 471 -9.00 10.99 25.10
N THR A 472 -8.97 12.30 25.34
CA THR A 472 -8.11 12.91 26.37
C THR A 472 -8.49 12.41 27.76
N TYR A 473 -9.77 12.40 28.09
CA TYR A 473 -10.30 11.96 29.38
C TYR A 473 -9.93 10.49 29.68
N LEU A 474 -10.10 9.58 28.73
CA LEU A 474 -9.73 8.17 28.85
C LEU A 474 -8.22 8.00 28.98
N ALA A 475 -7.44 8.68 28.12
CA ALA A 475 -5.98 8.60 28.16
C ALA A 475 -5.41 9.07 29.51
N ASP A 476 -5.95 10.12 30.07
CA ASP A 476 -5.54 10.62 31.40
C ASP A 476 -5.90 9.65 32.53
N ALA A 477 -7.02 8.93 32.40
CA ALA A 477 -7.38 7.88 33.36
C ALA A 477 -6.41 6.70 33.25
N LEU A 478 -6.08 6.25 32.06
CA LEU A 478 -5.12 5.17 31.80
C LEU A 478 -3.71 5.54 32.29
N ARG A 479 -3.25 6.76 32.04
CA ARG A 479 -1.93 7.25 32.53
C ARG A 479 -1.86 7.25 34.05
N ARG A 480 -2.92 7.69 34.74
CA ARG A 480 -3.01 7.63 36.19
C ARG A 480 -2.95 6.19 36.73
N GLU A 481 -3.64 5.28 36.06
CA GLU A 481 -3.59 3.84 36.40
C GLU A 481 -2.19 3.25 36.15
N ALA A 482 -1.53 3.60 35.05
CA ALA A 482 -0.17 3.16 34.74
C ALA A 482 0.89 3.66 35.72
N GLN A 483 0.66 4.82 36.33
CA GLN A 483 1.54 5.43 37.34
C GLN A 483 1.22 4.96 38.74
N SER A 484 0.01 4.45 39.01
CA SER A 484 -0.41 4.00 40.34
C SER A 484 0.11 2.60 40.61
N ALA A 485 0.76 2.41 41.76
CA ALA A 485 1.22 1.15 42.37
C ALA A 485 2.06 0.17 41.50
N ALA A 486 3.28 -0.08 41.93
CA ALA A 486 4.13 -1.15 41.44
C ALA A 486 3.38 -2.50 41.50
N GLY A 487 3.03 -3.09 40.33
CA GLY A 487 2.42 -4.42 40.25
C GLY A 487 1.06 -4.49 39.52
N GLY A 488 0.44 -3.36 39.12
CA GLY A 488 -0.77 -3.36 38.30
C GLY A 488 -0.50 -3.79 36.88
N ALA A 489 -1.48 -4.40 36.18
CA ALA A 489 -1.32 -4.87 34.79
C ALA A 489 -0.95 -3.75 33.81
N LEU A 490 -1.35 -2.52 34.07
CA LEU A 490 -0.97 -1.32 33.30
C LEU A 490 0.33 -0.67 33.73
N HIS A 491 0.98 -1.13 34.81
CA HIS A 491 2.25 -0.55 35.25
C HIS A 491 3.34 -0.71 34.17
N GLY A 492 3.99 0.41 33.79
CA GLY A 492 4.99 0.41 32.71
C GLY A 492 4.42 0.30 31.30
N VAL A 493 3.11 0.48 31.13
CA VAL A 493 2.48 0.61 29.82
C VAL A 493 2.63 2.04 29.33
N GLU A 494 3.10 2.24 28.13
CA GLU A 494 3.17 3.55 27.51
C GLU A 494 1.85 3.90 26.82
N ILE A 495 1.34 5.11 27.08
CA ILE A 495 0.02 5.56 26.62
C ILE A 495 0.18 6.83 25.79
N ALA A 496 -0.12 6.74 24.50
CA ALA A 496 -0.17 7.89 23.60
C ALA A 496 -1.62 8.28 23.26
N THR A 497 -1.79 9.54 22.88
CA THR A 497 -3.09 10.06 22.42
C THR A 497 -2.91 10.76 21.09
N VAL A 498 -3.74 10.41 20.09
CA VAL A 498 -3.75 11.03 18.76
C VAL A 498 -5.15 11.51 18.44
N THR A 499 -5.30 12.79 18.14
CA THR A 499 -6.60 13.42 17.88
C THR A 499 -6.60 14.19 16.57
N GLY A 500 -7.79 14.57 16.10
CA GLY A 500 -7.98 15.35 14.87
C GLY A 500 -7.34 16.74 14.90
N GLU A 501 -7.06 17.30 16.08
CA GLU A 501 -6.38 18.60 16.22
C GLU A 501 -4.89 18.55 15.85
N MET A 502 -4.28 17.35 15.90
CA MET A 502 -2.87 17.19 15.55
C MET A 502 -2.69 17.24 14.03
N PRO A 503 -1.64 17.91 13.52
CA PRO A 503 -1.26 17.82 12.13
C PRO A 503 -1.03 16.37 11.68
N PRO A 504 -1.29 16.01 10.42
CA PRO A 504 -1.13 14.63 9.92
C PRO A 504 0.27 14.04 10.15
N ASP A 505 1.32 14.84 9.96
CA ASP A 505 2.71 14.41 10.16
C ASP A 505 3.01 14.11 11.63
N ASP A 506 2.50 14.93 12.54
CA ASP A 506 2.67 14.72 13.98
C ASP A 506 1.93 13.46 14.47
N ARG A 507 0.78 13.14 13.87
CA ARG A 507 0.04 11.89 14.17
C ARG A 507 0.87 10.65 13.86
N ALA A 508 1.47 10.61 12.66
CA ALA A 508 2.32 9.51 12.23
C ALA A 508 3.56 9.39 13.10
N GLN A 509 4.18 10.53 13.44
CA GLN A 509 5.35 10.59 14.32
C GLN A 509 5.01 10.09 15.73
N GLN A 510 3.89 10.49 16.30
CA GLN A 510 3.45 10.04 17.62
C GLN A 510 3.24 8.52 17.70
N VAL A 511 2.65 7.91 16.66
CA VAL A 511 2.49 6.46 16.57
C VAL A 511 3.84 5.77 16.46
N ALA A 512 4.75 6.30 15.63
CA ALA A 512 6.09 5.75 15.47
C ALA A 512 6.94 5.89 16.74
N ASP A 513 6.81 6.98 17.47
CA ASP A 513 7.50 7.20 18.75
C ASP A 513 7.02 6.22 19.81
N LEU A 514 5.69 6.04 19.95
CA LEU A 514 5.12 5.03 20.84
C LEU A 514 5.65 3.63 20.52
N ALA A 515 5.73 3.28 19.23
CA ALA A 515 6.25 1.99 18.80
C ALA A 515 7.75 1.83 19.12
N ARG A 516 8.57 2.87 18.92
CA ARG A 516 10.00 2.88 19.21
C ARG A 516 10.29 2.78 20.69
N ASN A 517 9.60 3.55 21.50
CA ASN A 517 9.77 3.57 22.98
C ASN A 517 9.41 2.21 23.60
N THR A 518 8.51 1.47 22.97
CA THR A 518 8.05 0.15 23.43
C THR A 518 8.60 -0.99 22.57
N ALA A 519 9.70 -0.78 21.85
CA ALA A 519 10.31 -1.80 20.99
C ALA A 519 10.63 -3.09 21.80
N GLY A 520 10.26 -4.25 21.23
CA GLY A 520 10.42 -5.57 21.88
C GLY A 520 9.36 -5.93 22.91
N THR A 521 8.32 -5.09 23.12
CA THR A 521 7.20 -5.36 24.00
C THR A 521 5.87 -4.96 23.35
N THR A 522 4.76 -5.57 23.79
CA THR A 522 3.39 -5.19 23.43
C THR A 522 2.75 -4.21 24.43
N ARG A 523 3.48 -3.75 25.43
CA ARG A 523 2.96 -2.91 26.53
C ARG A 523 2.73 -1.46 26.12
N ARG A 524 1.80 -1.27 25.17
CA ARG A 524 1.42 0.03 24.63
C ARG A 524 -0.08 0.15 24.44
N VAL A 525 -0.60 1.34 24.65
CA VAL A 525 -2.00 1.71 24.38
C VAL A 525 -2.02 3.02 23.61
N LEU A 526 -2.73 3.05 22.49
CA LEU A 526 -2.98 4.24 21.69
C LEU A 526 -4.46 4.62 21.84
N VAL A 527 -4.76 5.80 22.37
CA VAL A 527 -6.11 6.34 22.39
C VAL A 527 -6.25 7.35 21.26
N ALA A 528 -7.18 7.13 20.35
CA ALA A 528 -7.30 7.93 19.16
C ALA A 528 -8.76 8.33 18.85
N THR A 529 -8.92 9.43 18.12
CA THR A 529 -10.16 9.73 17.41
C THR A 529 -10.16 9.09 16.01
N ASP A 530 -11.27 9.23 15.30
CA ASP A 530 -11.42 8.69 13.93
C ASP A 530 -10.42 9.23 12.91
N CYS A 531 -9.62 10.24 13.28
CA CYS A 531 -8.51 10.72 12.46
C CYS A 531 -7.46 9.63 12.12
N LEU A 532 -7.44 8.51 12.87
CA LEU A 532 -6.62 7.33 12.58
C LEU A 532 -7.40 6.18 11.90
N SER A 533 -8.68 6.35 11.64
CA SER A 533 -9.44 5.37 10.83
C SER A 533 -8.93 5.33 9.38
N GLU A 534 -8.20 6.38 8.96
CA GLU A 534 -7.57 6.52 7.65
C GLU A 534 -6.13 7.04 7.77
N GLY A 535 -5.31 6.79 6.76
CA GLY A 535 -4.01 7.46 6.57
C GLY A 535 -2.80 6.90 7.32
N ILE A 536 -2.96 6.05 8.33
CA ILE A 536 -1.84 5.49 9.10
C ILE A 536 -1.98 3.98 9.25
N ASN A 537 -0.89 3.25 9.01
CA ASN A 537 -0.83 1.80 9.19
C ASN A 537 -0.57 1.47 10.66
N LEU A 538 -1.53 0.84 11.32
CA LEU A 538 -1.42 0.42 12.72
C LEU A 538 -1.06 -1.06 12.88
N HIS A 539 -1.27 -1.88 11.85
CA HIS A 539 -1.04 -3.34 11.89
C HIS A 539 0.38 -3.78 12.28
N PRO A 540 1.48 -3.01 12.03
CA PRO A 540 2.80 -3.47 12.48
C PRO A 540 3.00 -3.34 13.99
N TYR A 541 2.13 -2.57 14.66
CA TYR A 541 2.34 -2.15 16.05
C TYR A 541 1.24 -2.60 17.00
N PHE A 542 0.04 -2.88 16.53
CA PHE A 542 -1.14 -3.18 17.36
C PHE A 542 -1.81 -4.50 16.93
N THR A 543 -2.41 -5.19 17.93
CA THR A 543 -3.09 -6.48 17.75
C THR A 543 -4.54 -6.46 18.22
N ALA A 544 -4.98 -5.39 18.91
CA ALA A 544 -6.34 -5.26 19.38
C ALA A 544 -6.92 -3.87 19.08
N VAL A 545 -8.20 -3.83 18.75
CA VAL A 545 -9.01 -2.62 18.52
C VAL A 545 -10.14 -2.59 19.53
N VAL A 546 -10.33 -1.48 20.22
CA VAL A 546 -11.47 -1.24 21.12
C VAL A 546 -12.28 -0.08 20.58
N HIS A 547 -13.52 -0.32 20.22
CA HIS A 547 -14.49 0.71 19.88
C HIS A 547 -15.11 1.25 21.17
N TYR A 548 -14.41 2.21 21.80
CA TYR A 548 -14.90 2.84 23.03
C TYR A 548 -16.19 3.60 22.79
N ASP A 549 -16.29 4.28 21.65
CA ASP A 549 -17.52 4.87 21.16
C ASP A 549 -17.99 4.13 19.90
N LEU A 550 -19.28 3.79 19.87
CA LEU A 550 -19.94 3.23 18.70
C LEU A 550 -19.95 4.26 17.57
N SER A 551 -19.45 3.91 16.41
CA SER A 551 -19.73 4.68 15.21
C SER A 551 -21.16 4.39 14.74
N TRP A 552 -21.88 5.43 14.34
CA TRP A 552 -23.23 5.29 13.79
C TRP A 552 -23.19 4.86 12.31
N ASN A 553 -22.00 4.93 11.70
CA ASN A 553 -21.74 4.32 10.41
C ASN A 553 -20.99 2.99 10.60
N PRO A 554 -21.59 1.83 10.27
CA PRO A 554 -20.98 0.52 10.43
C PRO A 554 -19.68 0.36 9.62
N THR A 555 -19.55 1.02 8.47
CA THR A 555 -18.34 0.91 7.63
C THR A 555 -17.12 1.50 8.32
N ARG A 556 -17.29 2.47 9.22
CA ARG A 556 -16.19 3.00 10.05
C ARG A 556 -15.66 1.99 11.05
N HIS A 557 -16.49 1.10 11.58
CA HIS A 557 -16.00 -0.02 12.39
C HIS A 557 -15.04 -0.89 11.57
N GLU A 558 -15.42 -1.23 10.34
CA GLU A 558 -14.58 -2.01 9.42
C GLU A 558 -13.29 -1.25 9.04
N GLN A 559 -13.37 0.06 8.82
CA GLN A 559 -12.18 0.90 8.56
C GLN A 559 -11.22 0.89 9.76
N ARG A 560 -11.72 1.13 11.00
CA ARG A 560 -10.92 1.08 12.24
C ARG A 560 -10.25 -0.27 12.42
N GLU A 561 -11.01 -1.36 12.29
CA GLU A 561 -10.51 -2.74 12.38
C GLU A 561 -9.48 -3.03 11.28
N GLY A 562 -9.73 -2.59 10.05
CA GLY A 562 -8.83 -2.76 8.90
C GLY A 562 -7.50 -2.01 9.02
N ARG A 563 -7.32 -1.14 10.03
CA ARG A 563 -6.00 -0.55 10.35
C ARG A 563 -5.08 -1.51 11.09
N VAL A 564 -5.65 -2.45 11.83
CA VAL A 564 -4.92 -3.48 12.58
C VAL A 564 -5.04 -4.84 11.89
N ASP A 565 -6.22 -5.21 11.47
CA ASP A 565 -6.52 -6.42 10.72
C ASP A 565 -6.29 -6.20 9.22
N ARG A 566 -5.05 -6.28 8.81
CA ARG A 566 -4.60 -5.99 7.45
C ARG A 566 -3.58 -7.03 6.98
N PHE A 567 -3.46 -7.16 5.67
CA PHE A 567 -2.37 -7.91 5.05
C PHE A 567 -0.99 -7.43 5.56
N GLY A 568 -0.16 -8.37 5.99
CA GLY A 568 1.14 -8.08 6.61
C GLY A 568 1.12 -8.02 8.14
N GLN A 569 -0.04 -8.24 8.77
CA GLN A 569 -0.12 -8.44 10.22
C GLN A 569 0.64 -9.71 10.62
N THR A 570 1.58 -9.57 11.57
CA THR A 570 2.41 -10.67 12.06
C THR A 570 1.75 -11.49 13.17
N ALA A 571 0.78 -10.91 13.86
CA ALA A 571 0.01 -11.62 14.88
C ALA A 571 -0.97 -12.60 14.22
N PRO A 572 -1.07 -13.85 14.70
CA PRO A 572 -2.01 -14.83 14.14
C PRO A 572 -3.48 -14.48 14.42
N VAL A 573 -3.72 -13.68 15.44
CA VAL A 573 -5.07 -13.27 15.89
C VAL A 573 -5.10 -11.76 16.13
N VAL A 574 -6.17 -11.11 15.64
CA VAL A 574 -6.50 -9.71 15.94
C VAL A 574 -7.82 -9.68 16.69
N ARG A 575 -7.87 -8.90 17.79
CA ARG A 575 -9.08 -8.75 18.61
C ARG A 575 -9.79 -7.45 18.29
N ALA A 576 -11.11 -7.51 18.12
CA ALA A 576 -11.98 -6.33 17.98
C ALA A 576 -13.05 -6.37 19.07
N VAL A 577 -13.08 -5.34 19.90
CA VAL A 577 -14.02 -5.23 21.02
C VAL A 577 -15.00 -4.09 20.77
N THR A 578 -16.28 -4.42 20.67
CA THR A 578 -17.39 -3.46 20.60
C THR A 578 -17.89 -3.19 22.00
N TYR A 579 -17.80 -1.93 22.45
CA TYR A 579 -18.09 -1.54 23.82
C TYR A 579 -19.31 -0.62 23.90
N PHE A 580 -20.33 -0.98 24.69
CA PHE A 580 -21.62 -0.29 24.72
C PHE A 580 -22.31 -0.33 26.09
N GLY A 581 -23.24 0.61 26.32
CA GLY A 581 -24.08 0.62 27.51
C GLY A 581 -25.30 -0.29 27.35
N ALA A 582 -25.40 -1.35 28.16
CA ALA A 582 -26.51 -2.31 28.09
C ALA A 582 -27.87 -1.68 28.44
N ASP A 583 -27.86 -0.67 29.29
CA ASP A 583 -29.04 0.09 29.74
C ASP A 583 -29.03 1.54 29.22
N ASN A 584 -28.13 1.86 28.26
CA ASN A 584 -28.10 3.14 27.59
C ASN A 584 -29.01 3.05 26.34
N PRO A 585 -30.12 3.80 26.30
CA PRO A 585 -31.06 3.72 25.17
C PRO A 585 -30.46 4.16 23.84
N ILE A 586 -29.43 5.01 23.87
CA ILE A 586 -28.74 5.50 22.68
C ILE A 586 -27.86 4.41 22.08
N ASP A 587 -27.02 3.77 22.91
CA ASP A 587 -26.15 2.67 22.47
C ASP A 587 -26.94 1.45 22.03
N SER A 588 -28.02 1.11 22.75
CA SER A 588 -28.90 -0.02 22.43
C SER A 588 -29.57 0.14 21.07
N LEU A 589 -30.00 1.36 20.75
CA LEU A 589 -30.59 1.67 19.44
C LEU A 589 -29.57 1.53 18.31
N VAL A 590 -28.39 2.15 18.47
CA VAL A 590 -27.33 2.11 17.46
C VAL A 590 -26.84 0.68 17.23
N LEU A 591 -26.57 -0.05 18.32
CA LEU A 591 -26.11 -1.44 18.24
C LEU A 591 -27.17 -2.34 17.58
N GLY A 592 -28.42 -2.24 18.01
CA GLY A 592 -29.51 -3.10 17.52
C GLY A 592 -29.95 -2.80 16.09
N VAL A 593 -30.09 -1.52 15.73
CA VAL A 593 -30.62 -1.09 14.42
C VAL A 593 -29.54 -1.03 13.35
N LEU A 594 -28.35 -0.57 13.69
CA LEU A 594 -27.29 -0.34 12.71
C LEU A 594 -26.23 -1.44 12.70
N LEU A 595 -25.53 -1.67 13.81
CA LEU A 595 -24.34 -2.53 13.81
C LEU A 595 -24.69 -4.02 13.69
N ARG A 596 -25.57 -4.55 14.53
CA ARG A 596 -25.94 -5.98 14.47
C ARG A 596 -26.63 -6.32 13.16
N ARG A 597 -27.43 -5.41 12.62
CA ARG A 597 -28.09 -5.64 11.34
C ARG A 597 -27.13 -5.61 10.18
N HIS A 598 -26.18 -4.68 10.18
CA HIS A 598 -25.10 -4.65 9.18
C HIS A 598 -24.28 -5.94 9.21
N GLU A 599 -23.92 -6.42 10.41
CA GLU A 599 -23.18 -7.66 10.57
C GLU A 599 -23.99 -8.87 10.09
N ALA A 600 -25.30 -8.94 10.40
CA ALA A 600 -26.17 -9.99 9.90
C ALA A 600 -26.27 -9.96 8.36
N ILE A 601 -26.46 -8.78 7.76
CA ILE A 601 -26.46 -8.61 6.30
C ILE A 601 -25.13 -9.05 5.71
N ARG A 602 -24.02 -8.68 6.31
CA ARG A 602 -22.68 -9.07 5.86
C ARG A 602 -22.47 -10.59 5.94
N GLN A 603 -22.90 -11.23 7.00
CA GLN A 603 -22.83 -12.69 7.16
C GLN A 603 -23.70 -13.41 6.14
N ASP A 604 -24.94 -12.96 5.91
CA ASP A 604 -25.89 -13.57 4.99
C ASP A 604 -25.51 -13.36 3.51
N THR A 605 -25.02 -12.18 3.18
CA THR A 605 -24.77 -11.77 1.79
C THR A 605 -23.29 -11.81 1.40
N GLY A 606 -22.39 -11.83 2.40
CA GLY A 606 -20.94 -11.69 2.19
C GLY A 606 -20.52 -10.30 1.70
N VAL A 607 -21.37 -9.28 1.84
CA VAL A 607 -21.16 -7.94 1.34
C VAL A 607 -21.34 -6.91 2.44
N SER A 608 -20.38 -5.98 2.57
CA SER A 608 -20.53 -4.79 3.42
C SER A 608 -21.26 -3.72 2.62
N VAL A 609 -22.49 -3.42 3.01
CA VAL A 609 -23.31 -2.38 2.38
C VAL A 609 -23.49 -1.25 3.37
N PRO A 610 -23.09 -0.01 3.03
CA PRO A 610 -23.33 1.13 3.91
C PRO A 610 -24.83 1.33 4.18
N VAL A 611 -25.14 1.99 5.30
CA VAL A 611 -26.52 2.37 5.64
C VAL A 611 -27.11 3.18 4.49
N PRO A 612 -28.34 2.90 4.03
CA PRO A 612 -28.98 3.71 3.00
C PRO A 612 -28.98 5.19 3.39
N THR A 613 -28.51 6.06 2.51
CA THR A 613 -28.29 7.49 2.77
C THR A 613 -29.57 8.33 2.60
N ASP A 614 -30.75 7.75 2.69
CA ASP A 614 -31.98 8.52 2.81
C ASP A 614 -32.06 9.07 4.24
N SER A 615 -31.49 10.27 4.42
CA SER A 615 -31.36 10.94 5.72
C SER A 615 -32.68 11.10 6.46
N ASP A 616 -33.79 11.29 5.71
CA ASP A 616 -35.12 11.37 6.34
C ASP A 616 -35.52 10.07 7.00
N THR A 617 -35.29 8.94 6.36
CA THR A 617 -35.69 7.62 6.88
C THR A 617 -34.82 7.19 8.07
N VAL A 618 -33.49 7.37 7.97
CA VAL A 618 -32.56 7.01 9.07
C VAL A 618 -32.76 7.93 10.28
N LEU A 619 -32.84 9.24 10.04
CA LEU A 619 -33.01 10.23 11.09
C LEU A 619 -34.36 10.03 11.80
N SER A 620 -35.44 9.80 11.02
CA SER A 620 -36.75 9.54 11.58
C SER A 620 -36.78 8.24 12.40
N ALA A 621 -36.17 7.17 11.89
CA ALA A 621 -36.10 5.89 12.62
C ALA A 621 -35.30 6.00 13.94
N VAL A 622 -34.21 6.74 13.95
CA VAL A 622 -33.40 6.97 15.15
C VAL A 622 -34.10 7.90 16.14
N LEU A 623 -34.66 9.02 15.67
CA LEU A 623 -35.38 9.96 16.52
C LEU A 623 -36.67 9.36 17.09
N GLU A 624 -37.47 8.69 16.25
CA GLU A 624 -38.69 8.03 16.72
C GLU A 624 -38.38 6.93 17.74
N GLY A 625 -37.34 6.15 17.51
CA GLY A 625 -36.86 5.15 18.49
C GLY A 625 -36.43 5.74 19.83
N LEU A 626 -35.70 6.87 19.80
CA LEU A 626 -35.25 7.56 21.03
C LEU A 626 -36.35 8.32 21.76
N LEU A 627 -37.32 8.88 21.02
CA LEU A 627 -38.38 9.72 21.58
C LEU A 627 -39.63 8.93 22.00
N ALA A 628 -39.87 7.73 21.41
CA ALA A 628 -41.01 6.87 21.71
C ALA A 628 -40.75 5.91 22.88
N ALA A 629 -39.51 5.69 23.31
CA ALA A 629 -39.19 4.73 24.37
C ALA A 629 -39.91 5.09 25.70
N PRO A 630 -40.64 4.15 26.31
CA PRO A 630 -41.27 4.32 27.63
C PRO A 630 -40.18 4.34 28.71
N THR A 631 -40.49 5.02 29.85
CA THR A 631 -39.58 5.32 30.93
C THR A 631 -39.28 4.11 31.88
N THR A 632 -39.55 2.89 31.50
CA THR A 632 -39.33 1.69 32.35
C THR A 632 -38.44 0.67 31.68
N PRO A 633 -37.38 0.13 32.36
CA PRO A 633 -36.37 -0.75 31.79
C PRO A 633 -36.81 -2.13 31.31
N ASP A 634 -37.96 -2.61 31.73
CA ASP A 634 -38.40 -4.03 31.49
C ASP A 634 -39.19 -4.24 30.20
N GLN A 635 -39.44 -3.23 29.40
CA GLN A 635 -40.17 -3.35 28.13
C GLN A 635 -39.46 -2.64 26.99
N LEU A 636 -38.29 -3.11 26.63
CA LEU A 636 -37.63 -2.79 25.35
C LEU A 636 -38.17 -3.70 24.21
N GLU A 637 -39.40 -4.16 24.29
CA GLU A 637 -40.17 -4.56 23.12
C GLU A 637 -40.76 -3.27 22.55
N LEU A 638 -40.17 -2.83 21.46
CA LEU A 638 -40.56 -1.66 20.65
C LEU A 638 -41.94 -1.92 19.99
N ASP A 639 -43.01 -1.84 20.77
CA ASP A 639 -44.38 -1.89 20.24
C ASP A 639 -44.87 -0.49 19.86
N GLY A 640 -44.99 -0.25 18.58
CA GLY A 640 -46.17 0.46 18.05
C GLY A 640 -46.03 1.76 17.31
N ILE A 641 -44.91 2.55 17.28
CA ILE A 641 -44.90 3.82 16.51
C ILE A 641 -43.60 4.07 15.75
N GLY A 642 -42.57 3.36 15.79
CA GLY A 642 -41.33 3.44 14.98
C GLY A 642 -41.19 2.29 14.00
N GLU A 643 -42.16 1.35 14.00
CA GLU A 643 -42.07 0.09 13.21
C GLU A 643 -42.05 0.34 11.71
N SER A 644 -42.78 1.33 11.20
CA SER A 644 -42.85 1.54 9.75
C SER A 644 -41.57 2.14 9.18
N ALA A 645 -40.99 3.18 9.80
CA ALA A 645 -39.75 3.79 9.34
C ALA A 645 -38.56 2.85 9.52
N ARG A 646 -38.53 2.09 10.64
CA ARG A 646 -37.54 1.06 10.89
C ARG A 646 -37.67 -0.12 9.90
N ALA A 647 -38.88 -0.59 9.66
CA ALA A 647 -39.15 -1.67 8.70
C ALA A 647 -38.77 -1.23 7.28
N ASP A 648 -39.11 -0.02 6.88
CA ASP A 648 -38.75 0.56 5.60
C ASP A 648 -37.22 0.68 5.43
N LEU A 649 -36.49 1.18 6.43
CA LEU A 649 -35.04 1.24 6.43
C LEU A 649 -34.43 -0.15 6.28
N LEU A 650 -34.92 -1.14 7.04
CA LEU A 650 -34.40 -2.50 6.99
C LEU A 650 -34.70 -3.18 5.64
N ALA A 651 -35.90 -2.98 5.09
CA ALA A 651 -36.29 -3.53 3.80
C ALA A 651 -35.42 -2.93 2.65
N ARG A 652 -35.20 -1.61 2.66
CA ARG A 652 -34.34 -0.94 1.69
C ARG A 652 -32.88 -1.41 1.81
N TRP A 653 -32.38 -1.56 3.03
CA TRP A 653 -31.02 -2.03 3.27
C TRP A 653 -30.81 -3.47 2.80
N GLN A 654 -31.75 -4.35 3.13
CA GLN A 654 -31.73 -5.74 2.68
C GLN A 654 -31.84 -5.85 1.15
N SER A 655 -32.71 -5.06 0.53
CA SER A 655 -32.83 -4.99 -0.94
C SER A 655 -31.53 -4.47 -1.59
N ALA A 656 -30.86 -3.48 -0.99
CA ALA A 656 -29.56 -3.00 -1.46
C ALA A 656 -28.49 -4.09 -1.35
N ALA A 657 -28.44 -4.81 -0.24
CA ALA A 657 -27.49 -5.89 -0.02
C ALA A 657 -27.70 -7.08 -0.97
N GLU A 658 -28.95 -7.45 -1.24
CA GLU A 658 -29.26 -8.51 -2.21
C GLU A 658 -28.90 -8.10 -3.64
N ARG A 659 -29.09 -6.84 -4.01
CA ARG A 659 -28.65 -6.32 -5.32
C ARG A 659 -27.12 -6.37 -5.42
N GLU A 660 -26.42 -5.94 -4.38
CA GLU A 660 -24.96 -5.97 -4.32
C GLU A 660 -24.42 -7.40 -4.41
N LYS A 661 -24.99 -8.35 -3.66
CA LYS A 661 -24.62 -9.77 -3.72
C LYS A 661 -24.80 -10.33 -5.13
N ARG A 662 -25.93 -10.04 -5.79
CA ARG A 662 -26.20 -10.47 -7.17
C ARG A 662 -25.22 -9.82 -8.15
N SER A 663 -24.95 -8.53 -8.00
CA SER A 663 -23.98 -7.78 -8.79
C SER A 663 -22.61 -8.43 -8.68
N ARG A 664 -22.10 -8.67 -7.48
CA ARG A 664 -20.78 -9.25 -7.21
C ARG A 664 -20.62 -10.66 -7.80
N THR A 665 -21.60 -11.55 -7.61
CA THR A 665 -21.56 -12.93 -8.15
C THR A 665 -21.51 -12.94 -9.69
N LEU A 666 -22.00 -11.87 -10.31
CA LEU A 666 -22.08 -11.73 -11.76
C LEU A 666 -20.80 -11.15 -12.38
N TYR A 667 -19.97 -10.49 -11.58
CA TYR A 667 -18.65 -9.94 -12.02
C TYR A 667 -17.49 -10.87 -11.67
N ALA A 668 -17.78 -12.13 -11.29
CA ALA A 668 -16.77 -13.12 -11.00
C ALA A 668 -15.79 -13.23 -12.19
N GLN A 669 -14.51 -13.08 -11.88
CA GLN A 669 -13.43 -13.01 -12.87
C GLN A 669 -13.03 -14.41 -13.34
N GLU A 670 -13.99 -15.18 -13.81
CA GLU A 670 -13.82 -16.56 -14.28
C GLU A 670 -12.77 -16.73 -15.42
N GLN A 671 -12.37 -15.62 -16.04
CA GLN A 671 -11.45 -15.64 -17.19
C GLN A 671 -9.99 -15.36 -16.83
N ILE A 672 -9.66 -14.99 -15.60
CA ILE A 672 -8.30 -14.73 -15.14
C ILE A 672 -7.82 -15.90 -14.31
N ARG A 673 -6.63 -16.42 -14.62
CA ARG A 673 -5.98 -17.51 -13.90
C ARG A 673 -4.76 -17.00 -13.12
N PRO A 674 -4.99 -16.41 -11.94
CA PRO A 674 -3.92 -15.78 -11.17
C PRO A 674 -2.84 -16.79 -10.73
N GLU A 675 -3.18 -18.07 -10.58
CA GLU A 675 -2.22 -19.12 -10.23
C GLU A 675 -1.19 -19.38 -11.34
N GLU A 676 -1.59 -19.29 -12.61
CA GLU A 676 -0.67 -19.44 -13.74
C GLU A 676 0.33 -18.28 -13.75
N VAL A 677 -0.16 -17.07 -13.49
CA VAL A 677 0.68 -15.87 -13.40
C VAL A 677 1.54 -15.89 -12.14
N GLY A 678 1.02 -16.38 -11.02
CA GLY A 678 1.79 -16.58 -9.78
C GLY A 678 3.02 -17.49 -10.01
N ARG A 679 2.87 -18.56 -10.79
CA ARG A 679 4.00 -19.41 -11.21
C ARG A 679 5.04 -18.67 -12.05
N GLU A 680 4.60 -17.86 -13.03
CA GLU A 680 5.52 -17.04 -13.83
C GLU A 680 6.25 -15.98 -12.96
N VAL A 681 5.55 -15.33 -12.03
CA VAL A 681 6.14 -14.40 -11.07
C VAL A 681 7.20 -15.09 -10.21
N THR A 682 6.91 -16.29 -9.73
CA THR A 682 7.86 -17.10 -8.95
C THR A 682 9.09 -17.49 -9.80
N ALA A 683 8.89 -17.89 -11.06
CA ALA A 683 9.97 -18.21 -11.98
C ALA A 683 10.84 -16.97 -12.29
N ILE A 684 10.23 -15.82 -12.58
CA ILE A 684 10.94 -14.55 -12.82
C ILE A 684 11.76 -14.18 -11.56
N ARG A 685 11.18 -14.27 -10.37
CA ARG A 685 11.90 -13.97 -9.12
C ARG A 685 13.06 -14.91 -8.86
N ALA A 686 12.88 -16.19 -9.11
CA ALA A 686 13.98 -17.17 -9.01
C ALA A 686 15.12 -16.80 -9.98
N SER A 687 14.81 -16.32 -11.18
CA SER A 687 15.82 -15.86 -12.14
C SER A 687 16.52 -14.57 -11.70
N LEU A 688 15.82 -13.66 -11.01
CA LEU A 688 16.35 -12.39 -10.53
C LEU A 688 17.17 -12.52 -9.23
N GLY A 689 17.00 -13.58 -8.44
CA GLY A 689 17.61 -13.79 -7.13
C GLY A 689 16.70 -13.44 -5.96
N GLY A 690 16.65 -14.32 -4.96
CA GLY A 690 15.85 -14.13 -3.76
C GLY A 690 16.57 -13.33 -2.66
N PRO A 691 15.90 -13.01 -1.52
CA PRO A 691 16.51 -12.31 -0.39
C PRO A 691 17.77 -12.96 0.16
N ALA A 692 17.84 -14.29 0.14
CA ALA A 692 19.02 -15.03 0.58
C ALA A 692 20.25 -14.79 -0.33
N GLU A 693 20.05 -14.64 -1.63
CA GLU A 693 21.14 -14.29 -2.55
C GLU A 693 21.62 -12.85 -2.36
N VAL A 694 20.72 -11.92 -2.06
CA VAL A 694 21.06 -10.52 -1.73
C VAL A 694 21.91 -10.50 -0.46
N GLU A 695 21.49 -11.20 0.60
CA GLU A 695 22.23 -11.30 1.86
C GLU A 695 23.62 -11.89 1.63
N GLU A 696 23.72 -13.02 0.91
CA GLU A 696 24.99 -13.67 0.61
C GLU A 696 25.90 -12.80 -0.25
N PHE A 697 25.35 -12.10 -1.24
CA PHE A 697 26.10 -11.14 -2.06
C PHE A 697 26.70 -10.04 -1.20
N ILE A 698 25.89 -9.36 -0.37
CA ILE A 698 26.34 -8.26 0.49
C ILE A 698 27.43 -8.72 1.46
N ARG A 699 27.20 -9.87 2.12
CA ARG A 699 28.20 -10.42 3.07
C ARG A 699 29.52 -10.74 2.38
N THR A 700 29.46 -11.35 1.20
CA THR A 700 30.66 -11.73 0.45
C THR A 700 31.39 -10.51 -0.11
N ALA A 701 30.64 -9.53 -0.65
CA ALA A 701 31.24 -8.29 -1.19
C ALA A 701 31.90 -7.46 -0.09
N LEU A 702 31.22 -7.25 1.05
CA LEU A 702 31.79 -6.51 2.18
C LEU A 702 32.99 -7.23 2.80
N ALA A 703 32.96 -8.56 2.88
CA ALA A 703 34.11 -9.33 3.36
C ALA A 703 35.33 -9.17 2.43
N ALA A 704 35.11 -9.23 1.11
CA ALA A 704 36.16 -8.99 0.11
C ALA A 704 36.73 -7.55 0.17
N LEU A 705 35.92 -6.58 0.58
CA LEU A 705 36.30 -5.18 0.83
C LEU A 705 36.80 -4.94 2.26
N ARG A 706 37.15 -5.95 3.01
CA ARG A 706 37.72 -5.84 4.38
C ARG A 706 36.75 -5.23 5.42
N ALA A 707 35.44 -5.27 5.14
CA ALA A 707 34.36 -4.83 6.00
C ALA A 707 33.39 -5.97 6.38
N PRO A 708 33.87 -7.04 7.05
CA PRO A 708 33.04 -8.22 7.30
C PRO A 708 31.84 -7.89 8.19
N THR A 709 30.66 -8.42 7.83
CA THR A 709 29.44 -8.21 8.57
C THR A 709 29.37 -9.05 9.84
N VAL A 710 28.91 -8.46 10.94
CA VAL A 710 28.61 -9.12 12.20
C VAL A 710 27.13 -8.95 12.52
N LEU A 711 26.43 -10.06 12.82
CA LEU A 711 25.04 -10.01 13.26
C LEU A 711 24.97 -9.69 14.75
N ARG A 712 24.26 -8.65 15.14
CA ARG A 712 24.04 -8.35 16.57
C ARG A 712 23.07 -9.35 17.21
N PRO A 713 23.41 -9.86 18.42
CA PRO A 713 22.50 -10.75 19.15
C PRO A 713 21.22 -10.02 19.57
N ALA A 714 20.09 -10.74 19.61
CA ALA A 714 18.80 -10.25 20.08
C ALA A 714 18.88 -9.79 21.54
N GLY A 715 18.65 -8.51 21.81
CA GLY A 715 18.64 -8.00 23.20
C GLY A 715 18.60 -6.49 23.36
N ALA A 716 18.86 -5.69 22.33
CA ALA A 716 19.01 -4.24 22.46
C ALA A 716 18.25 -3.44 21.36
N GLY A 717 17.03 -3.86 20.98
CA GLY A 717 16.25 -3.16 19.91
C GLY A 717 16.74 -3.36 18.49
N ASP A 718 17.92 -3.97 18.27
CA ASP A 718 18.61 -4.17 17.00
C ASP A 718 18.67 -5.66 16.59
N ALA A 719 17.74 -6.49 17.05
CA ALA A 719 17.72 -7.92 16.70
C ALA A 719 17.55 -8.12 15.18
N GLY A 720 18.51 -8.85 14.57
CA GLY A 720 18.50 -9.15 13.14
C GLY A 720 19.15 -8.08 12.26
N ILE A 721 19.88 -7.12 12.82
CA ILE A 721 20.67 -6.14 12.08
C ILE A 721 22.12 -6.60 11.95
N TYR A 722 22.63 -6.61 10.72
CA TYR A 722 24.06 -6.75 10.45
C TYR A 722 24.77 -5.40 10.59
N GLN A 723 25.99 -5.46 11.09
CA GLN A 723 26.89 -4.30 11.14
C GLN A 723 28.18 -4.63 10.41
N ALA A 724 28.69 -3.67 9.64
CA ALA A 724 29.98 -3.76 8.97
C ALA A 724 30.78 -2.50 9.23
N PRO A 725 32.08 -2.59 9.58
CA PRO A 725 32.93 -1.43 9.80
C PRO A 725 33.21 -0.72 8.46
N ALA A 726 32.85 0.55 8.35
CA ALA A 726 33.04 1.31 7.12
C ALA A 726 34.52 1.71 6.85
N ALA A 727 35.37 1.64 7.86
CA ALA A 727 36.80 1.96 7.74
C ALA A 727 37.56 1.06 6.75
N GLY A 728 37.07 -0.16 6.48
CA GLY A 728 37.67 -1.05 5.49
C GLY A 728 37.26 -0.76 4.05
N LEU A 729 36.21 0.02 3.85
CA LEU A 729 35.67 0.33 2.54
C LEU A 729 36.52 1.43 1.83
N PRO A 730 36.68 1.36 0.50
CA PRO A 730 37.28 2.43 -0.29
C PRO A 730 36.56 3.78 -0.07
N SER A 731 37.34 4.90 -0.06
CA SER A 731 36.76 6.21 0.25
C SER A 731 35.61 6.59 -0.69
N ALA A 732 35.78 6.38 -1.99
CA ALA A 732 34.80 6.68 -3.00
C ALA A 732 33.49 5.90 -2.78
N LEU A 733 33.60 4.63 -2.34
CA LEU A 733 32.42 3.80 -2.05
C LEU A 733 31.71 4.27 -0.75
N ARG A 734 32.47 4.67 0.28
CA ARG A 734 31.88 5.25 1.50
C ARG A 734 31.09 6.50 1.23
N ASP A 735 31.64 7.38 0.39
CA ASP A 735 30.99 8.63 0.00
C ASP A 735 29.70 8.36 -0.78
N GLN A 736 29.71 7.40 -1.70
CA GLN A 736 28.52 6.99 -2.45
C GLN A 736 27.46 6.35 -1.56
N LEU A 737 27.87 5.59 -0.54
CA LEU A 737 26.94 4.95 0.41
C LEU A 737 26.44 5.94 1.47
N GLY A 738 27.07 7.13 1.59
CA GLY A 738 26.69 8.11 2.62
C GLY A 738 26.87 7.61 4.05
N VAL A 739 27.80 6.63 4.28
CA VAL A 739 27.98 6.00 5.59
C VAL A 739 29.15 6.63 6.35
N GLY A 740 28.99 6.79 7.67
CA GLY A 740 30.05 7.23 8.58
C GLY A 740 31.00 6.10 8.96
N ASP A 741 31.05 5.75 10.25
CA ASP A 741 31.96 4.73 10.77
C ASP A 741 31.46 3.29 10.57
N GLU A 742 30.17 3.10 10.40
CA GLU A 742 29.53 1.80 10.36
C GLU A 742 28.37 1.76 9.35
N LEU A 743 28.30 0.66 8.58
CA LEU A 743 27.16 0.31 7.73
C LEU A 743 26.25 -0.64 8.48
N ARG A 744 24.95 -0.28 8.60
CA ARG A 744 23.93 -1.06 9.27
C ARG A 744 22.92 -1.60 8.26
N LEU A 745 22.57 -2.91 8.35
CA LEU A 745 21.78 -3.61 7.35
C LEU A 745 20.70 -4.47 8.03
N ALA A 746 19.42 -4.19 7.79
CA ALA A 746 18.29 -4.95 8.29
C ALA A 746 17.86 -6.05 7.30
N ARG A 747 17.40 -7.18 7.82
CA ARG A 747 16.88 -8.30 7.01
C ARG A 747 15.44 -8.08 6.55
N THR A 748 14.66 -7.31 7.31
CA THR A 748 13.21 -7.15 7.12
C THR A 748 12.77 -5.71 7.31
N LEU A 749 11.69 -5.33 6.67
CA LEU A 749 10.97 -4.07 6.90
C LEU A 749 9.92 -4.26 8.03
N PRO A 750 9.61 -3.20 8.80
CA PRO A 750 10.21 -1.87 8.75
C PRO A 750 11.60 -1.83 9.38
N ALA A 751 12.52 -1.06 8.79
CA ALA A 751 13.86 -0.84 9.31
C ALA A 751 13.95 0.50 10.06
N PRO A 752 14.80 0.63 11.10
CA PRO A 752 15.08 1.90 11.75
C PRO A 752 15.66 2.94 10.78
N ALA A 753 15.46 4.22 11.04
CA ALA A 753 16.03 5.28 10.23
C ALA A 753 17.58 5.18 10.14
N GLY A 754 18.13 5.32 8.95
CA GLY A 754 19.56 5.19 8.69
C GLY A 754 20.09 3.74 8.66
N VAL A 755 19.20 2.76 8.58
CA VAL A 755 19.55 1.34 8.40
C VAL A 755 19.10 0.92 7.00
N ALA A 756 20.03 0.46 6.17
CA ALA A 756 19.73 -0.08 4.85
C ALA A 756 19.01 -1.44 4.97
N VAL A 757 18.24 -1.80 3.97
CA VAL A 757 17.50 -3.07 3.98
C VAL A 757 18.10 -4.04 2.96
N LEU A 758 18.27 -5.31 3.35
CA LEU A 758 18.78 -6.35 2.48
C LEU A 758 17.74 -6.77 1.43
N THR A 759 17.27 -5.79 0.68
CA THR A 759 16.38 -5.98 -0.47
C THR A 759 17.07 -5.54 -1.75
N ARG A 760 16.68 -6.12 -2.86
CA ARG A 760 17.21 -5.80 -4.18
C ARG A 760 17.04 -4.31 -4.56
N THR A 761 16.02 -3.67 -4.02
CA THR A 761 15.63 -2.28 -4.31
C THR A 761 16.34 -1.26 -3.44
N ASP A 762 17.08 -1.70 -2.42
CA ASP A 762 17.83 -0.81 -1.55
C ASP A 762 19.04 -0.20 -2.31
N GLU A 763 19.22 1.10 -2.18
CA GLU A 763 20.27 1.83 -2.87
C GLU A 763 21.66 1.35 -2.45
N THR A 764 21.85 0.95 -1.21
CA THR A 764 23.10 0.36 -0.71
C THR A 764 23.46 -0.92 -1.46
N VAL A 765 22.46 -1.79 -1.69
CA VAL A 765 22.62 -3.04 -2.44
C VAL A 765 22.98 -2.73 -3.90
N ALA A 766 22.27 -1.81 -4.52
CA ALA A 766 22.54 -1.39 -5.89
C ALA A 766 23.92 -0.74 -6.06
N THR A 767 24.32 0.11 -5.13
CA THR A 767 25.64 0.78 -5.14
C THR A 767 26.78 -0.23 -4.99
N LEU A 768 26.64 -1.19 -4.06
CA LEU A 768 27.64 -2.27 -3.91
C LEU A 768 27.69 -3.16 -5.15
N ALA A 769 26.55 -3.50 -5.75
CA ALA A 769 26.52 -4.31 -6.97
C ALA A 769 27.18 -3.59 -8.15
N ARG A 770 26.92 -2.29 -8.31
CA ARG A 770 27.55 -1.45 -9.31
C ARG A 770 29.07 -1.36 -9.07
N TYR A 771 29.49 -1.12 -7.83
CA TYR A 771 30.91 -1.03 -7.50
C TYR A 771 31.68 -2.33 -7.82
N VAL A 772 31.11 -3.50 -7.47
CA VAL A 772 31.70 -4.80 -7.78
C VAL A 772 31.84 -5.00 -9.30
N LEU A 773 30.82 -4.60 -10.06
CA LEU A 773 30.79 -4.74 -11.50
C LEU A 773 31.79 -3.77 -12.18
N ASP A 774 31.76 -2.50 -11.84
CA ASP A 774 32.59 -1.48 -12.46
C ASP A 774 34.08 -1.74 -12.22
N THR A 775 34.46 -2.06 -10.98
CA THR A 775 35.86 -2.36 -10.65
C THR A 775 36.38 -3.65 -11.27
N ALA A 776 35.50 -4.57 -11.65
CA ALA A 776 35.89 -5.79 -12.37
C ALA A 776 35.97 -5.57 -13.88
N LEU A 777 35.06 -4.74 -14.47
CA LEU A 777 35.03 -4.47 -15.90
C LEU A 777 36.06 -3.41 -16.33
N ASP A 778 36.22 -2.36 -15.53
CA ASP A 778 37.21 -1.30 -15.75
C ASP A 778 38.08 -1.11 -14.49
N PRO A 779 39.20 -1.84 -14.40
CA PRO A 779 40.08 -1.79 -13.26
C PRO A 779 41.03 -0.60 -13.25
N VAL A 780 40.99 0.31 -14.25
CA VAL A 780 41.92 1.43 -14.38
C VAL A 780 41.80 2.41 -13.21
N GLY A 781 42.90 2.65 -12.51
CA GLY A 781 42.94 3.58 -11.36
C GLY A 781 42.36 3.03 -10.06
N VAL A 782 42.02 1.74 -9.99
CA VAL A 782 41.51 1.07 -8.76
C VAL A 782 42.60 0.17 -8.19
N ASP A 783 42.89 0.34 -6.89
CA ASP A 783 43.85 -0.52 -6.18
C ASP A 783 43.41 -1.97 -6.19
N GLU A 784 44.38 -2.89 -6.30
CA GLU A 784 44.09 -4.33 -6.34
C GLU A 784 43.33 -4.79 -5.11
N ALA A 785 43.58 -4.22 -3.95
CA ALA A 785 42.91 -4.53 -2.69
C ALA A 785 41.43 -4.04 -2.60
N ASP A 786 41.04 -3.09 -3.44
CA ASP A 786 39.73 -2.47 -3.49
C ASP A 786 38.83 -3.06 -4.57
N ARG A 787 39.31 -4.10 -5.26
CA ARG A 787 38.58 -4.84 -6.30
C ARG A 787 38.05 -6.16 -5.74
N PRO A 788 36.79 -6.28 -5.36
CA PRO A 788 36.24 -7.47 -4.68
C PRO A 788 36.09 -8.69 -5.58
N ALA A 789 36.08 -8.50 -6.88
CA ALA A 789 35.95 -9.58 -7.86
C ALA A 789 36.86 -9.34 -9.08
N ARG A 790 37.19 -10.43 -9.80
CA ARG A 790 37.97 -10.43 -11.04
C ARG A 790 37.27 -11.27 -12.11
N ARG A 791 37.55 -10.98 -13.36
CA ARG A 791 36.97 -11.66 -14.53
C ARG A 791 37.59 -13.02 -14.83
N CYS A 792 38.73 -13.35 -14.24
CA CYS A 792 39.42 -14.63 -14.39
C CYS A 792 39.69 -15.26 -13.03
N GLY A 793 39.66 -16.60 -12.94
CA GLY A 793 40.02 -17.30 -11.75
C GLY A 793 40.34 -18.79 -12.01
N VAL A 794 41.19 -19.36 -11.16
CA VAL A 794 41.47 -20.80 -11.17
C VAL A 794 41.32 -21.37 -9.76
N MET A 795 40.66 -22.51 -9.64
CA MET A 795 40.40 -23.15 -8.37
C MET A 795 40.66 -24.67 -8.48
N VAL A 796 41.35 -25.25 -7.49
CA VAL A 796 41.42 -26.70 -7.31
C VAL A 796 40.33 -27.13 -6.32
N THR A 797 39.47 -28.05 -6.74
CA THR A 797 38.30 -28.48 -5.97
C THR A 797 38.02 -29.98 -6.10
N ASP A 798 37.39 -30.54 -5.08
CA ASP A 798 36.90 -31.94 -5.10
C ASP A 798 35.51 -32.06 -5.76
N ALA A 799 34.90 -30.91 -6.15
CA ALA A 799 33.55 -30.87 -6.77
C ALA A 799 33.56 -31.21 -8.27
N VAL A 800 34.74 -31.36 -8.87
CA VAL A 800 34.88 -31.74 -10.29
C VAL A 800 35.87 -32.87 -10.50
N ASP A 801 35.53 -33.83 -11.34
CA ASP A 801 36.41 -34.96 -11.64
C ASP A 801 37.35 -34.69 -12.83
N ARG A 802 37.06 -33.66 -13.61
CA ARG A 802 37.78 -33.23 -14.78
C ARG A 802 37.94 -31.75 -14.83
N ARG A 803 38.90 -31.28 -15.61
CA ARG A 803 39.05 -29.86 -15.93
C ARG A 803 37.70 -29.29 -16.43
N THR A 804 37.13 -28.38 -15.67
CA THR A 804 35.84 -27.74 -15.92
C THR A 804 36.04 -26.26 -16.09
N VAL A 805 35.46 -25.70 -17.13
CA VAL A 805 35.46 -24.27 -17.44
C VAL A 805 34.08 -23.71 -17.21
N LEU A 806 33.98 -22.60 -16.48
CA LEU A 806 32.78 -21.82 -16.29
C LEU A 806 32.94 -20.46 -16.98
N LEU A 807 31.99 -20.10 -17.83
CA LEU A 807 31.93 -18.83 -18.52
C LEU A 807 30.80 -18.00 -17.92
N LEU A 808 31.10 -16.80 -17.48
CA LEU A 808 30.07 -15.80 -17.13
C LEU A 808 29.71 -15.05 -18.41
N VAL A 809 28.49 -15.24 -18.89
CA VAL A 809 27.99 -14.71 -20.16
C VAL A 809 26.81 -13.78 -19.91
N ARG A 810 26.82 -12.60 -20.53
CA ARG A 810 25.70 -11.67 -20.59
C ARG A 810 25.03 -11.77 -21.94
N TYR A 811 23.69 -11.94 -21.88
CA TYR A 811 22.82 -11.93 -23.04
C TYR A 811 22.01 -10.64 -23.04
N ARG A 812 21.93 -9.99 -24.19
CA ARG A 812 21.07 -8.85 -24.44
C ARG A 812 19.95 -9.28 -25.38
N LEU A 813 18.71 -9.14 -24.92
CA LEU A 813 17.52 -9.55 -25.65
C LEU A 813 16.76 -8.31 -26.08
N HIS A 814 16.60 -8.13 -27.37
CA HIS A 814 15.84 -7.02 -27.96
C HIS A 814 14.37 -7.42 -28.06
N LEU A 815 13.51 -6.68 -27.37
CA LEU A 815 12.06 -6.85 -27.37
C LEU A 815 11.43 -5.74 -28.19
N ALA A 816 10.50 -6.07 -29.08
CA ALA A 816 9.56 -5.12 -29.66
C ALA A 816 8.19 -5.38 -29.01
N LEU A 817 7.80 -4.51 -28.09
CA LEU A 817 6.50 -4.60 -27.43
C LEU A 817 5.45 -3.85 -28.26
N PRO A 818 4.25 -4.43 -28.48
CA PRO A 818 3.18 -3.72 -29.17
C PRO A 818 2.80 -2.46 -28.38
N GLY A 819 2.83 -1.31 -29.03
CA GLY A 819 2.39 -0.02 -28.51
C GLY A 819 1.33 0.61 -29.42
N ARG A 820 0.65 1.66 -28.97
CA ARG A 820 -0.39 2.37 -29.71
C ARG A 820 0.16 3.06 -30.97
N ASP A 821 1.35 3.64 -30.84
CA ASP A 821 2.02 4.41 -31.89
C ASP A 821 3.07 3.56 -32.67
N GLY A 822 2.99 2.23 -32.56
CA GLY A 822 3.92 1.29 -33.14
C GLY A 822 4.64 0.43 -32.10
N PRO A 823 5.52 -0.50 -32.56
CA PRO A 823 6.27 -1.33 -31.63
C PRO A 823 7.26 -0.51 -30.82
N ARG A 824 7.24 -0.69 -29.48
CA ARG A 824 8.19 -0.07 -28.56
C ARG A 824 9.41 -0.96 -28.41
N PRO A 825 10.59 -0.49 -28.83
CA PRO A 825 11.81 -1.25 -28.64
C PRO A 825 12.29 -1.19 -27.20
N GLN A 826 12.73 -2.34 -26.68
CA GLN A 826 13.30 -2.46 -25.34
C GLN A 826 14.43 -3.47 -25.33
N VAL A 827 15.34 -3.36 -24.38
CA VAL A 827 16.43 -4.30 -24.16
C VAL A 827 16.31 -4.92 -22.79
N ALA A 828 16.35 -6.23 -22.73
CA ALA A 828 16.48 -6.98 -21.49
C ALA A 828 17.88 -7.60 -21.42
N GLU A 829 18.44 -7.68 -20.23
CA GLU A 829 19.73 -8.30 -20.00
C GLU A 829 19.59 -9.51 -19.09
N GLU A 830 20.31 -10.58 -19.38
CA GLU A 830 20.36 -11.77 -18.59
C GLU A 830 21.79 -12.26 -18.42
N ALA A 831 22.22 -12.59 -17.19
CA ALA A 831 23.52 -13.15 -16.89
C ALA A 831 23.41 -14.64 -16.60
N ARG A 832 24.14 -15.46 -17.36
CA ARG A 832 24.21 -16.91 -17.17
C ARG A 832 25.64 -17.37 -16.95
N ILE A 833 25.79 -18.42 -16.16
CA ILE A 833 27.03 -19.20 -16.15
C ILE A 833 26.82 -20.43 -17.05
N ILE A 834 27.68 -20.56 -18.06
CA ILE A 834 27.72 -21.70 -18.98
C ILE A 834 28.97 -22.50 -18.65
N GLY A 835 28.81 -23.78 -18.41
CA GLY A 835 29.91 -24.67 -18.05
C GLY A 835 30.23 -25.74 -19.12
N PHE A 836 31.49 -26.08 -19.27
CA PHE A 836 31.90 -27.23 -20.09
C PHE A 836 33.12 -27.92 -19.56
N THR A 837 33.27 -29.20 -19.91
CA THR A 837 34.51 -29.97 -19.73
C THR A 837 35.18 -30.21 -21.10
N GLY A 838 36.46 -30.52 -21.12
CA GLY A 838 37.22 -30.74 -22.39
C GLY A 838 37.99 -29.48 -22.81
N THR A 839 38.03 -29.24 -24.14
CA THR A 839 38.72 -28.09 -24.74
C THR A 839 37.72 -27.18 -25.41
N PRO A 840 38.01 -25.88 -25.63
CA PRO A 840 37.12 -24.99 -26.37
C PRO A 840 36.79 -25.45 -27.80
N THR A 841 37.62 -26.29 -28.38
CA THR A 841 37.39 -26.86 -29.72
C THR A 841 36.61 -28.17 -29.72
N ASP A 842 36.52 -28.83 -28.55
CA ASP A 842 35.75 -30.07 -28.34
C ASP A 842 35.13 -30.02 -26.93
N PRO A 843 34.12 -29.16 -26.71
CA PRO A 843 33.50 -28.99 -25.37
C PRO A 843 32.40 -30.02 -25.15
N THR A 844 32.36 -30.55 -23.92
CA THR A 844 31.18 -31.29 -23.40
C THR A 844 30.46 -30.34 -22.44
N TRP A 845 29.28 -29.85 -22.83
CA TRP A 845 28.53 -28.86 -22.05
C TRP A 845 27.91 -29.47 -20.79
N LEU A 846 27.90 -28.72 -19.71
CA LEU A 846 27.28 -29.05 -18.44
C LEU A 846 25.83 -28.64 -18.41
N ASP A 847 25.01 -29.38 -17.70
CA ASP A 847 23.64 -28.97 -17.37
C ASP A 847 23.63 -27.99 -16.19
N ASP A 848 22.45 -27.40 -15.90
CA ASP A 848 22.27 -26.37 -14.86
C ASP A 848 22.61 -26.89 -13.46
N GLU A 849 22.37 -28.19 -13.14
CA GLU A 849 22.66 -28.79 -11.85
C GLU A 849 24.18 -28.94 -11.67
N GLN A 850 24.87 -29.39 -12.70
CA GLN A 850 26.34 -29.49 -12.71
C GLN A 850 27.00 -28.11 -12.60
N VAL A 851 26.48 -27.11 -13.29
CA VAL A 851 26.95 -25.71 -13.18
C VAL A 851 26.73 -25.20 -11.77
N ALA A 852 25.56 -25.44 -11.17
CA ALA A 852 25.25 -25.00 -9.81
C ALA A 852 26.19 -25.66 -8.79
N ALA A 853 26.46 -26.94 -8.92
CA ALA A 853 27.42 -27.70 -8.09
C ALA A 853 28.84 -27.12 -8.22
N ALA A 854 29.29 -26.84 -9.44
CA ALA A 854 30.58 -26.23 -9.69
C ALA A 854 30.70 -24.82 -9.09
N LEU A 855 29.65 -24.00 -9.16
CA LEU A 855 29.62 -22.68 -8.54
C LEU A 855 29.63 -22.71 -7.01
N ALA A 856 29.02 -23.73 -6.39
CA ALA A 856 29.00 -23.92 -4.95
C ALA A 856 30.34 -24.53 -4.41
N ALA A 857 31.21 -24.97 -5.29
CA ALA A 857 32.48 -25.59 -4.96
C ALA A 857 33.39 -24.70 -4.10
N ARG A 858 34.17 -25.32 -3.23
CA ARG A 858 35.17 -24.65 -2.41
C ARG A 858 36.58 -25.05 -2.84
N PRO A 859 37.56 -24.15 -2.71
CA PRO A 859 38.96 -24.49 -2.99
C PRO A 859 39.49 -25.45 -1.92
N VAL A 860 40.20 -26.49 -2.36
CA VAL A 860 40.83 -27.49 -1.50
C VAL A 860 42.37 -27.46 -1.52
N ALA A 861 42.94 -26.78 -2.53
CA ALA A 861 44.36 -26.59 -2.67
C ALA A 861 44.67 -25.32 -3.47
N ASN A 862 45.90 -24.78 -3.25
CA ASN A 862 46.41 -23.69 -4.06
C ASN A 862 46.94 -24.21 -5.40
N TYR A 863 46.71 -23.37 -6.46
CA TYR A 863 47.27 -23.63 -7.78
C TYR A 863 48.32 -22.59 -8.09
N PRO A 864 49.54 -22.95 -8.61
CA PRO A 864 50.58 -21.98 -8.90
C PRO A 864 50.12 -20.89 -9.85
N ARG A 865 50.38 -19.61 -9.53
CA ARG A 865 49.93 -18.46 -10.28
C ARG A 865 50.37 -18.51 -11.75
N ASP A 866 51.60 -18.82 -12.03
CA ASP A 866 52.15 -18.87 -13.39
C ASP A 866 51.46 -19.94 -14.26
N LEU A 867 51.11 -21.09 -13.67
CA LEU A 867 50.34 -22.12 -14.37
C LEU A 867 48.91 -21.67 -14.58
N ALA A 868 48.29 -21.01 -13.60
CA ALA A 868 46.94 -20.48 -13.71
C ALA A 868 46.85 -19.48 -14.87
N VAL A 869 47.78 -18.51 -14.93
CA VAL A 869 47.84 -17.53 -16.02
C VAL A 869 48.07 -18.22 -17.38
N ALA A 870 48.94 -19.20 -17.46
CA ALA A 870 49.20 -19.96 -18.70
C ALA A 870 47.98 -20.76 -19.17
N ASP A 871 47.25 -21.39 -18.25
CA ASP A 871 46.04 -22.14 -18.56
C ASP A 871 44.89 -21.22 -19.02
N LEU A 872 44.71 -20.08 -18.36
CA LEU A 872 43.69 -19.12 -18.73
C LEU A 872 43.98 -18.45 -20.07
N ARG A 873 45.25 -18.10 -20.33
CA ARG A 873 45.64 -17.53 -21.66
C ARG A 873 45.32 -18.50 -22.80
N ARG A 874 45.53 -19.82 -22.59
CA ARG A 874 45.17 -20.83 -23.58
C ARG A 874 43.66 -20.94 -23.78
N LEU A 875 42.87 -20.73 -22.73
CA LEU A 875 41.39 -20.70 -22.79
C LEU A 875 40.89 -19.45 -23.45
N THR A 876 41.29 -18.27 -22.99
CA THR A 876 40.82 -16.97 -23.49
C THR A 876 41.13 -16.76 -24.97
N ALA A 877 42.31 -17.25 -25.44
CA ALA A 877 42.69 -17.19 -26.85
C ALA A 877 41.75 -18.01 -27.78
N ARG A 878 40.90 -18.86 -27.25
CA ARG A 878 40.02 -19.76 -28.01
C ARG A 878 38.53 -19.61 -27.63
N VAL A 879 38.18 -18.65 -26.85
CA VAL A 879 36.77 -18.40 -26.43
C VAL A 879 35.87 -18.13 -27.65
N ASP A 880 36.39 -17.48 -28.66
CA ASP A 880 35.65 -17.20 -29.91
C ASP A 880 35.17 -18.49 -30.64
N THR A 881 35.83 -19.63 -30.42
CA THR A 881 35.36 -20.91 -30.99
C THR A 881 34.04 -21.38 -30.36
N LEU A 882 33.65 -20.85 -29.23
CA LEU A 882 32.43 -21.18 -28.49
C LEU A 882 31.22 -20.30 -28.87
N THR A 883 31.45 -19.26 -29.69
CA THR A 883 30.42 -18.23 -30.03
C THR A 883 29.15 -18.86 -30.57
N GLY A 884 29.27 -19.87 -31.45
CA GLY A 884 28.11 -20.54 -32.06
C GLY A 884 27.16 -21.11 -30.99
N HIS A 885 27.70 -21.85 -30.01
CA HIS A 885 26.90 -22.41 -28.94
C HIS A 885 26.33 -21.32 -27.97
N LEU A 886 27.14 -20.31 -27.68
CA LEU A 886 26.67 -19.22 -26.80
C LEU A 886 25.53 -18.46 -27.48
N ASP A 887 25.59 -18.24 -28.78
CA ASP A 887 24.50 -17.60 -29.55
C ASP A 887 23.25 -18.47 -29.59
N GLU A 888 23.38 -19.81 -29.72
CA GLU A 888 22.25 -20.74 -29.61
C GLU A 888 21.57 -20.70 -28.22
N VAL A 889 22.36 -20.54 -27.14
CA VAL A 889 21.81 -20.30 -25.80
C VAL A 889 21.03 -19.00 -25.76
N GLY A 890 21.55 -17.92 -26.35
CA GLY A 890 20.86 -16.65 -26.48
C GLY A 890 19.53 -16.77 -27.21
N ASP A 891 19.49 -17.51 -28.30
CA ASP A 891 18.25 -17.72 -29.08
C ASP A 891 17.21 -18.53 -28.26
N ARG A 892 17.65 -19.53 -27.49
CA ARG A 892 16.75 -20.26 -26.56
C ARG A 892 16.16 -19.34 -25.50
N LEU A 893 16.99 -18.47 -24.90
CA LEU A 893 16.53 -17.49 -23.92
C LEU A 893 15.53 -16.52 -24.53
N ALA A 894 15.76 -16.06 -25.75
CA ALA A 894 14.82 -15.21 -26.50
C ALA A 894 13.48 -15.92 -26.74
N ALA A 895 13.52 -17.19 -27.13
CA ALA A 895 12.32 -18.00 -27.36
C ALA A 895 11.55 -18.28 -26.06
N GLU A 896 12.25 -18.59 -24.97
CA GLU A 896 11.66 -18.77 -23.63
C GLU A 896 10.99 -17.49 -23.12
N LEU A 897 11.65 -16.35 -23.30
CA LEU A 897 11.11 -15.05 -22.93
C LEU A 897 9.84 -14.72 -23.73
N LEU A 898 9.86 -14.96 -25.04
CA LEU A 898 8.69 -14.80 -25.90
C LEU A 898 7.54 -15.71 -25.47
N ALA A 899 7.84 -16.96 -25.11
CA ALA A 899 6.84 -17.92 -24.61
C ALA A 899 6.24 -17.48 -23.26
N SER A 900 7.07 -16.96 -22.36
CA SER A 900 6.62 -16.41 -21.07
C SER A 900 5.67 -15.21 -21.27
N HIS A 901 6.01 -14.27 -22.15
CA HIS A 901 5.12 -13.17 -22.52
C HIS A 901 3.78 -13.64 -23.10
N ARG A 902 3.79 -14.72 -23.90
CA ARG A 902 2.56 -15.31 -24.44
C ARG A 902 1.72 -15.95 -23.33
N ARG A 903 2.31 -16.76 -22.46
CA ARG A 903 1.60 -17.42 -21.34
C ARG A 903 0.90 -16.40 -20.43
N VAL A 904 1.59 -15.33 -20.01
CA VAL A 904 0.98 -14.30 -19.15
C VAL A 904 -0.18 -13.61 -19.84
N ARG A 905 -0.07 -13.31 -21.11
CA ARG A 905 -1.15 -12.68 -21.90
C ARG A 905 -2.33 -13.62 -22.16
N GLU A 906 -2.07 -14.90 -22.35
CA GLU A 906 -3.12 -15.93 -22.47
C GLU A 906 -3.83 -16.15 -21.13
N ALA A 907 -3.08 -16.26 -20.02
CA ALA A 907 -3.64 -16.33 -18.68
C ALA A 907 -4.45 -15.07 -18.34
N ALA A 908 -4.04 -13.91 -18.85
CA ALA A 908 -4.81 -12.69 -18.80
C ALA A 908 -6.08 -12.72 -19.71
N GLY A 909 -6.30 -13.74 -20.55
CA GLY A 909 -7.47 -13.86 -21.43
C GLY A 909 -7.42 -12.98 -22.69
N SER A 910 -6.24 -12.50 -23.06
CA SER A 910 -6.01 -11.73 -24.31
C SER A 910 -5.81 -12.67 -25.48
N THR A 911 -6.87 -13.31 -25.94
CA THR A 911 -6.79 -14.16 -27.12
C THR A 911 -6.84 -13.33 -28.41
N GLY A 912 -5.73 -13.31 -29.13
CA GLY A 912 -5.71 -13.11 -30.57
C GLY A 912 -5.27 -11.78 -31.16
N ASN A 913 -5.38 -10.62 -30.50
CA ASN A 913 -5.06 -9.33 -31.15
C ASN A 913 -3.62 -8.83 -30.93
N LEU A 914 -2.99 -9.15 -29.79
CA LEU A 914 -1.66 -8.62 -29.47
C LEU A 914 -0.51 -9.44 -30.12
N ILE A 915 -0.71 -10.74 -30.34
CA ILE A 915 0.25 -11.58 -31.11
C ILE A 915 0.29 -11.12 -32.57
N ARG A 916 -0.83 -10.65 -33.10
CA ARG A 916 -0.90 -10.05 -34.44
C ARG A 916 -0.24 -8.67 -34.55
N ARG A 917 0.03 -8.00 -33.44
CA ARG A 917 0.61 -6.64 -33.39
C ARG A 917 2.15 -6.61 -33.29
N GLY A 918 2.84 -7.73 -33.47
CA GLY A 918 4.28 -7.73 -33.68
C GLY A 918 5.16 -7.85 -32.44
N LEU A 919 4.75 -8.61 -31.39
CA LEU A 919 5.66 -8.96 -30.32
C LEU A 919 6.79 -9.86 -30.84
N THR A 920 8.03 -9.36 -30.80
CA THR A 920 9.23 -10.12 -31.15
C THR A 920 10.26 -10.01 -30.05
N VAL A 921 11.05 -11.10 -29.88
CA VAL A 921 12.22 -11.12 -28.99
C VAL A 921 13.36 -11.74 -29.78
N THR A 922 14.50 -11.06 -29.83
CA THR A 922 15.71 -11.53 -30.54
C THR A 922 16.94 -11.33 -29.66
N ALA A 923 17.85 -12.32 -29.67
CA ALA A 923 19.10 -12.18 -28.94
C ALA A 923 20.10 -11.35 -29.77
N GLN A 924 20.83 -10.48 -29.10
CA GLN A 924 21.98 -9.78 -29.70
C GLN A 924 23.15 -10.76 -29.85
N ARG A 925 23.83 -10.68 -30.98
CA ARG A 925 25.01 -11.51 -31.28
C ARG A 925 26.22 -10.63 -31.57
N PRO A 926 27.41 -11.08 -31.16
CA PRO A 926 27.69 -12.23 -30.28
C PRO A 926 27.30 -11.95 -28.83
N ALA A 927 27.13 -13.02 -28.04
CA ALA A 927 26.93 -12.91 -26.60
C ALA A 927 28.23 -12.42 -25.91
N ASP A 928 28.12 -11.63 -24.84
CA ASP A 928 29.28 -11.06 -24.15
C ASP A 928 29.86 -12.02 -23.11
N VAL A 929 31.06 -12.51 -23.30
CA VAL A 929 31.79 -13.29 -22.28
C VAL A 929 32.47 -12.34 -21.30
N LEU A 930 31.90 -12.21 -20.12
CA LEU A 930 32.38 -11.29 -19.07
C LEU A 930 33.43 -11.91 -18.15
N GLY A 931 33.42 -13.24 -17.98
CA GLY A 931 34.36 -13.91 -17.10
C GLY A 931 34.68 -15.35 -17.52
N VAL A 932 35.90 -15.81 -17.20
CA VAL A 932 36.39 -17.16 -17.48
C VAL A 932 37.00 -17.76 -16.20
N TYR A 933 36.42 -18.84 -15.72
CA TYR A 933 36.85 -19.51 -14.48
C TYR A 933 37.15 -20.97 -14.73
N LEU A 934 38.32 -21.44 -14.23
CA LEU A 934 38.81 -22.79 -14.42
C LEU A 934 38.77 -23.52 -13.10
N HIS A 935 38.03 -24.63 -13.06
CA HIS A 935 38.03 -25.56 -11.96
C HIS A 935 38.84 -26.82 -12.31
N LEU A 936 39.80 -27.14 -11.48
CA LEU A 936 40.68 -28.29 -11.65
C LEU A 936 40.37 -29.33 -10.58
N PRO A 937 40.33 -30.63 -10.94
CA PRO A 937 40.20 -31.68 -9.94
C PRO A 937 41.43 -31.71 -9.04
N ARG A 938 41.25 -32.19 -7.82
CA ARG A 938 42.38 -32.45 -6.90
C ARG A 938 43.31 -33.47 -7.55
N PRO A 939 44.61 -33.18 -7.62
CA PRO A 939 45.56 -34.19 -8.10
C PRO A 939 45.46 -35.49 -7.26
N ALA A 940 45.27 -36.63 -7.93
CA ALA A 940 45.29 -37.88 -7.22
C ALA A 940 46.63 -38.05 -6.50
N VAL A 941 46.62 -38.12 -5.19
CA VAL A 941 47.82 -38.49 -4.44
C VAL A 941 48.21 -39.90 -4.90
N ARG A 942 49.27 -39.96 -5.72
CA ARG A 942 49.83 -41.29 -6.01
C ARG A 942 50.31 -41.87 -4.69
N PRO A 943 49.90 -43.09 -4.32
CA PRO A 943 50.29 -43.74 -3.12
C PRO A 943 51.79 -43.97 -3.04
#